data_90d51a99c6d79e491a4cb4f201666c4f
#
_entry.id   90d51a99c6d79e491a4cb4f201666c4f
#
_cell.length_a   1.000
_cell.length_b   1.000
_cell.length_c   1.000
_cell.angle_alpha   90.00
_cell.angle_beta   90.00
_cell.angle_gamma   90.00
#
_symmetry.space_group_name_H-M   'P 1'
#
loop_
_entity.id
_entity.type
_entity.pdbx_description
1 polymer ?
#
loop_
_entity_poly.entity_id
_entity_poly.type
_entity_poly.pdbx_seq_one_letter_code
_entity_poly.pdbx_strand_id
1 'polypeptide(L)'
;VKLGVYLTAWSLAAGCSTQRLEAVRPFDKAVDAGSSGHFQMEGLNRGVVAVRVDGGVYVGWRMFGYEYDPVTPGNISFNLYRDGRMIASVSDSTNYLDTEGTSASSYSVRAVIAGVEQEDSGNASTWAQKYLRIPLDIPPAGVTPGSPTCDPPSEGFTYDVNDGSVGDLDGDGEYEIVLKWDPQNARDNNQSGCTGNVLLDAYKLNGKKLWRIDLGVNIRAGAHYTQFLVYDFDGDGNAEVVVKTAPGTRDGTGTALHTGPAAVDDQSVDYRSVANLPDTTGFVLTGPEYLTVFAGPTGAELATANFDPPRGDPNAWGDTNAAWMDLYLATAGFVSDLGAGKTASGRPSILMARGNPDRSTIAAWNWRDGQLSEIWKFEAASATPYAGQGACSMAMADVDGDGAQEIIHGSATIESDGTGRCTTGFGYGDALHVGDLIPSRPGLEVFMPHTASSGPIYDVHDASTCEVVASGPVLSTTARRGVADDVSPLYDGAEAWTTNSGGVISATTGALVDSTANPSMNFLVYWDADESRELEDGTSVTKYDGTLLQECAECASNNGSKATPVLTADLFGDWREEVIWRETGNAALRIYTTTDITTRRLFTLMHDPQYRMQVSAEQTGFNQPPHPSFHIGLGMADPPKPDIRVK
;
A
#
# COMPACT_ATOMS: atom_id res chain seq x y z
N VAL A 1 74.92 -8.54 -51.04
CA VAL A 1 74.72 -7.36 -50.18
C VAL A 1 73.80 -6.43 -50.92
N LYS A 2 72.50 -6.40 -50.63
CA LYS A 2 71.54 -5.38 -51.00
C LYS A 2 70.60 -5.10 -49.82
N LEU A 3 70.66 -3.88 -49.34
CA LEU A 3 69.73 -3.31 -48.42
C LEU A 3 68.36 -3.14 -49.04
N GLY A 4 67.32 -3.64 -48.45
CA GLY A 4 65.91 -3.38 -48.78
C GLY A 4 65.31 -2.50 -47.69
N VAL A 5 64.89 -1.29 -48.12
CA VAL A 5 64.18 -0.34 -47.27
C VAL A 5 62.70 -0.71 -47.32
N TYR A 6 62.03 -1.00 -46.18
CA TYR A 6 60.60 -1.11 -46.03
C TYR A 6 60.01 0.20 -45.48
N LEU A 7 59.20 0.87 -46.25
CA LEU A 7 58.35 1.97 -45.85
C LEU A 7 57.07 1.34 -45.19
N THR A 8 56.85 1.60 -43.92
CA THR A 8 55.57 1.32 -43.26
C THR A 8 54.69 2.56 -43.35
N ALA A 9 53.56 2.43 -44.02
CA ALA A 9 52.51 3.43 -44.03
C ALA A 9 51.68 3.31 -42.75
N TRP A 10 51.58 4.39 -41.98
CA TRP A 10 50.65 4.52 -40.86
C TRP A 10 49.32 5.03 -41.39
N SER A 11 48.26 4.20 -41.30
CA SER A 11 46.89 4.62 -41.48
C SER A 11 46.35 5.10 -40.14
N LEU A 12 46.08 6.40 -40.02
CA LEU A 12 45.27 6.93 -38.93
C LEU A 12 43.80 6.47 -39.11
N ALA A 13 43.37 5.52 -38.32
CA ALA A 13 41.94 5.26 -38.11
C ALA A 13 41.44 6.25 -37.05
N ALA A 14 40.66 7.25 -37.46
CA ALA A 14 39.89 8.09 -36.57
C ALA A 14 38.77 7.23 -35.95
N GLY A 15 38.98 6.75 -34.73
CA GLY A 15 37.95 6.12 -33.92
C GLY A 15 36.99 7.18 -33.44
N CYS A 16 35.80 7.21 -34.01
CA CYS A 16 34.66 7.94 -33.46
C CYS A 16 34.18 7.17 -32.24
N SER A 17 34.63 7.55 -31.04
CA SER A 17 34.08 7.07 -29.81
C SER A 17 32.71 7.72 -29.66
N THR A 18 31.64 6.96 -29.91
CA THR A 18 30.31 7.29 -29.40
C THR A 18 30.39 7.16 -27.87
N GLN A 19 30.66 8.27 -27.22
CA GLN A 19 30.29 8.39 -25.81
C GLN A 19 28.76 8.21 -25.75
N ARG A 20 28.31 7.09 -25.17
CA ARG A 20 26.98 7.02 -24.60
C ARG A 20 26.91 8.19 -23.62
N LEU A 21 26.08 9.17 -23.92
CA LEU A 21 25.56 10.06 -22.91
C LEU A 21 24.76 9.14 -21.97
N GLU A 22 25.37 8.71 -20.86
CA GLU A 22 24.62 8.28 -19.70
C GLU A 22 23.73 9.46 -19.36
N ALA A 23 22.43 9.25 -19.36
CA ALA A 23 21.48 10.20 -18.84
C ALA A 23 21.89 10.44 -17.38
N VAL A 24 22.36 11.63 -17.10
CA VAL A 24 22.63 12.09 -15.73
C VAL A 24 21.28 11.98 -15.03
N ARG A 25 21.17 11.06 -14.06
CA ARG A 25 19.99 10.95 -13.23
C ARG A 25 19.81 12.30 -12.52
N PRO A 26 18.64 12.95 -12.62
CA PRO A 26 18.45 14.27 -12.00
C PRO A 26 18.62 14.31 -10.48
N PHE A 27 18.74 13.14 -9.84
CA PHE A 27 18.72 12.97 -8.39
C PHE A 27 19.96 12.28 -7.81
N ASP A 28 21.05 12.12 -8.58
CA ASP A 28 22.28 11.64 -8.00
C ASP A 28 22.86 12.72 -7.07
N LYS A 29 22.68 12.52 -5.74
CA LYS A 29 23.48 13.09 -4.64
C LYS A 29 23.01 14.31 -3.85
N ALA A 30 21.85 14.22 -3.25
CA ALA A 30 21.65 14.97 -2.00
C ALA A 30 21.54 14.05 -0.75
N VAL A 31 21.68 12.73 -0.91
CA VAL A 31 21.28 11.71 0.08
C VAL A 31 22.33 11.46 1.16
N ASP A 32 23.58 11.91 1.00
CA ASP A 32 24.69 11.48 1.87
C ASP A 32 24.81 12.23 3.21
N ALA A 33 24.04 13.26 3.49
CA ALA A 33 24.30 14.10 4.66
C ALA A 33 23.37 13.87 5.87
N GLY A 34 22.41 12.92 5.82
CA GLY A 34 21.43 12.82 6.91
C GLY A 34 20.71 11.50 7.10
N SER A 35 20.86 10.51 6.22
CA SER A 35 20.09 9.27 6.27
C SER A 35 20.94 8.08 6.74
N SER A 36 21.32 8.06 8.00
CA SER A 36 22.04 6.94 8.63
C SER A 36 21.13 6.06 9.50
N GLY A 37 19.82 6.16 9.33
CA GLY A 37 18.82 5.46 10.13
C GLY A 37 18.70 3.98 9.80
N HIS A 38 17.85 3.31 10.57
CA HIS A 38 17.67 1.87 10.51
C HIS A 38 16.81 1.43 9.32
N PHE A 39 15.58 1.96 9.19
CA PHE A 39 14.63 1.53 8.17
C PHE A 39 14.96 2.08 6.78
N GLN A 40 15.02 1.21 5.79
CA GLN A 40 15.28 1.61 4.41
C GLN A 40 13.99 2.06 3.73
N MET A 41 13.90 3.35 3.43
CA MET A 41 12.77 3.96 2.73
C MET A 41 13.16 4.39 1.31
N GLU A 42 12.16 4.65 0.48
CA GLU A 42 12.33 5.10 -0.91
C GLU A 42 12.90 6.53 -0.97
N GLY A 43 13.74 6.78 -1.96
CA GLY A 43 14.34 8.09 -2.24
C GLY A 43 13.40 8.96 -3.07
N LEU A 44 12.47 9.66 -2.43
CA LEU A 44 11.41 10.41 -3.10
C LEU A 44 11.89 11.81 -3.56
N ASN A 45 11.26 12.32 -4.63
CA ASN A 45 11.39 13.70 -5.02
C ASN A 45 10.58 14.64 -4.10
N ARG A 46 10.69 15.97 -4.32
CA ARG A 46 10.02 16.98 -3.45
C ARG A 46 8.49 16.98 -3.55
N GLY A 47 7.87 16.26 -4.49
CA GLY A 47 6.43 16.15 -4.66
C GLY A 47 5.72 17.50 -4.81
N VAL A 48 6.31 18.47 -5.50
CA VAL A 48 5.71 19.80 -5.62
C VAL A 48 4.43 19.74 -6.45
N VAL A 49 3.33 20.16 -5.84
CA VAL A 49 2.02 20.29 -6.49
C VAL A 49 1.61 21.75 -6.50
N ALA A 50 1.12 22.24 -7.63
CA ALA A 50 0.58 23.59 -7.75
C ALA A 50 -0.83 23.51 -8.35
N VAL A 51 -1.82 24.08 -7.66
CA VAL A 51 -3.24 23.99 -8.05
C VAL A 51 -3.86 25.37 -8.14
N ARG A 52 -4.53 25.67 -9.25
CA ARG A 52 -5.30 26.89 -9.39
C ARG A 52 -6.53 26.88 -8.48
N VAL A 53 -6.62 27.86 -7.59
CA VAL A 53 -7.75 28.04 -6.66
C VAL A 53 -8.30 29.46 -6.76
N ASP A 54 -9.44 29.70 -6.11
CA ASP A 54 -9.94 31.05 -5.95
C ASP A 54 -8.95 31.87 -5.12
N GLY A 55 -8.52 33.00 -5.67
CA GLY A 55 -7.56 33.90 -5.02
C GLY A 55 -6.08 33.63 -5.33
N GLY A 56 -5.71 32.62 -6.12
CA GLY A 56 -4.30 32.40 -6.46
C GLY A 56 -3.96 31.01 -6.92
N VAL A 57 -2.77 30.56 -6.54
CA VAL A 57 -2.30 29.17 -6.74
C VAL A 57 -1.89 28.61 -5.37
N TYR A 58 -2.51 27.52 -4.97
CA TYR A 58 -2.03 26.69 -3.87
C TYR A 58 -0.78 25.95 -4.33
N VAL A 59 0.24 25.90 -3.46
CA VAL A 59 1.45 25.11 -3.70
C VAL A 59 1.73 24.27 -2.46
N GLY A 60 1.81 22.95 -2.62
CA GLY A 60 2.20 21.98 -1.59
C GLY A 60 3.52 21.30 -1.96
N TRP A 61 4.24 20.78 -0.97
CA TRP A 61 5.49 20.05 -1.18
C TRP A 61 5.81 19.14 0.00
N ARG A 62 6.69 18.16 -0.25
CA ARG A 62 7.14 17.18 0.74
C ARG A 62 8.26 17.72 1.62
N MET A 63 8.15 17.51 2.94
CA MET A 63 9.28 17.52 3.86
C MET A 63 9.70 16.09 4.13
N PHE A 64 10.98 15.78 3.95
CA PHE A 64 11.46 14.42 4.16
C PHE A 64 11.67 14.10 5.64
N GLY A 65 11.48 12.83 6.04
CA GLY A 65 11.67 12.40 7.43
C GLY A 65 13.10 12.66 7.95
N TYR A 66 14.11 12.54 7.10
CA TYR A 66 15.50 12.83 7.51
C TYR A 66 15.78 14.35 7.66
N GLU A 67 14.97 15.22 7.07
CA GLU A 67 15.02 16.68 7.24
C GLU A 67 14.31 17.13 8.53
N TYR A 68 13.40 16.33 9.03
CA TYR A 68 12.58 16.65 10.20
C TYR A 68 13.40 16.52 11.50
N ASP A 69 13.28 17.51 12.37
CA ASP A 69 13.91 17.52 13.69
C ASP A 69 13.00 18.23 14.69
N PRO A 70 12.30 17.48 15.56
CA PRO A 70 11.40 18.06 16.55
C PRO A 70 12.14 18.84 17.66
N VAL A 71 13.46 18.58 17.86
CA VAL A 71 14.26 19.28 18.87
C VAL A 71 14.69 20.65 18.38
N THR A 72 14.96 20.80 17.09
CA THR A 72 15.36 22.06 16.46
C THR A 72 14.54 22.37 15.22
N PRO A 73 13.21 22.53 15.34
CA PRO A 73 12.31 22.68 14.19
C PRO A 73 12.61 23.90 13.32
N GLY A 74 13.28 24.92 13.87
CA GLY A 74 13.70 26.12 13.13
C GLY A 74 14.91 25.89 12.20
N ASN A 75 15.55 24.73 12.24
CA ASN A 75 16.69 24.42 11.36
C ASN A 75 16.28 24.15 9.92
N ILE A 76 15.00 23.94 9.65
CA ILE A 76 14.48 23.73 8.29
C ILE A 76 13.47 24.80 7.92
N SER A 77 13.58 25.32 6.71
CA SER A 77 12.62 26.16 6.02
C SER A 77 12.66 25.86 4.52
N PHE A 78 11.74 26.42 3.76
CA PHE A 78 11.63 26.18 2.33
C PHE A 78 11.54 27.51 1.58
N ASN A 79 12.42 27.72 0.59
CA ASN A 79 12.31 28.82 -0.34
C ASN A 79 11.46 28.40 -1.54
N LEU A 80 10.34 29.10 -1.73
CA LEU A 80 9.41 28.88 -2.84
C LEU A 80 9.73 29.83 -3.99
N TYR A 81 9.81 29.28 -5.19
CA TYR A 81 10.08 29.99 -6.42
C TYR A 81 8.88 29.90 -7.37
N ARG A 82 8.50 31.03 -7.97
CA ARG A 82 7.56 31.13 -9.08
C ARG A 82 8.32 31.60 -10.33
N ASP A 83 8.25 30.85 -11.42
CA ASP A 83 8.89 31.17 -12.70
C ASP A 83 10.39 31.50 -12.52
N GLY A 84 11.08 30.76 -11.64
CA GLY A 84 12.49 30.93 -11.31
C GLY A 84 12.83 32.10 -10.38
N ARG A 85 11.82 32.84 -9.89
CA ARG A 85 12.00 33.94 -8.92
C ARG A 85 11.48 33.54 -7.54
N MET A 86 12.30 33.66 -6.51
CA MET A 86 11.91 33.45 -5.14
C MET A 86 10.78 34.42 -4.73
N ILE A 87 9.69 33.87 -4.19
CA ILE A 87 8.49 34.61 -3.77
C ILE A 87 8.23 34.53 -2.27
N ALA A 88 8.67 33.46 -1.61
CA ALA A 88 8.47 33.27 -0.18
C ALA A 88 9.60 32.43 0.43
N SER A 89 9.78 32.55 1.76
CA SER A 89 10.48 31.59 2.60
C SER A 89 9.51 31.14 3.69
N VAL A 90 9.23 29.82 3.73
CA VAL A 90 8.20 29.20 4.58
C VAL A 90 8.89 28.33 5.61
N SER A 91 8.56 28.50 6.89
CA SER A 91 9.19 27.80 8.02
C SER A 91 8.23 27.05 8.92
N ASP A 92 6.94 27.24 8.75
CA ASP A 92 5.87 26.75 9.63
C ASP A 92 4.93 25.75 8.94
N SER A 93 5.10 25.54 7.65
CA SER A 93 4.25 24.63 6.86
C SER A 93 5.00 24.03 5.67
N THR A 94 4.33 23.13 4.95
CA THR A 94 4.75 22.57 3.66
C THR A 94 3.77 22.95 2.54
N ASN A 95 3.09 24.06 2.71
CA ASN A 95 2.17 24.60 1.72
C ASN A 95 2.17 26.14 1.74
N TYR A 96 1.67 26.74 0.64
CA TYR A 96 1.62 28.20 0.47
C TYR A 96 0.55 28.60 -0.54
N LEU A 97 -0.17 29.70 -0.25
CA LEU A 97 -1.08 30.33 -1.22
C LEU A 97 -0.38 31.51 -1.90
N ASP A 98 0.00 31.35 -3.16
CA ASP A 98 0.51 32.46 -3.98
C ASP A 98 -0.63 33.23 -4.62
N THR A 99 -0.99 34.37 -4.01
CA THR A 99 -2.10 35.23 -4.46
C THR A 99 -1.84 35.92 -5.81
N GLU A 100 -0.59 35.96 -6.28
CA GLU A 100 -0.22 36.51 -7.58
C GLU A 100 -0.04 35.42 -8.65
N GLY A 101 -0.11 34.15 -8.25
CA GLY A 101 0.03 32.99 -9.13
C GLY A 101 -1.10 32.89 -10.16
N THR A 102 -0.80 32.35 -11.30
CA THR A 102 -1.74 32.14 -12.41
C THR A 102 -1.66 30.69 -12.94
N SER A 103 -2.59 30.29 -13.79
CA SER A 103 -2.56 28.99 -14.45
C SER A 103 -1.36 28.79 -15.39
N ALA A 104 -0.61 29.85 -15.70
CA ALA A 104 0.60 29.79 -16.51
C ALA A 104 1.88 29.76 -15.67
N SER A 105 1.77 29.92 -14.34
CA SER A 105 2.91 29.92 -13.43
C SER A 105 3.46 28.50 -13.24
N SER A 106 4.77 28.41 -13.03
CA SER A 106 5.46 27.20 -12.62
C SER A 106 6.16 27.42 -11.26
N TYR A 107 6.27 26.36 -10.47
CA TYR A 107 6.79 26.44 -9.13
C TYR A 107 7.90 25.45 -8.87
N SER A 108 8.90 25.86 -8.10
CA SER A 108 9.88 24.97 -7.52
C SER A 108 10.16 25.33 -6.06
N VAL A 109 10.66 24.37 -5.30
CA VAL A 109 10.94 24.49 -3.86
C VAL A 109 12.36 24.07 -3.58
N ARG A 110 13.06 24.81 -2.72
CA ARG A 110 14.37 24.45 -2.19
C ARG A 110 14.32 24.43 -0.69
N ALA A 111 14.68 23.32 -0.09
CA ALA A 111 14.87 23.26 1.37
C ALA A 111 16.05 24.15 1.78
N VAL A 112 15.95 24.75 2.97
CA VAL A 112 17.05 25.48 3.60
C VAL A 112 17.32 24.80 4.94
N ILE A 113 18.42 24.07 5.04
CA ILE A 113 18.80 23.30 6.22
C ILE A 113 19.94 24.01 6.91
N ALA A 114 19.78 24.35 8.20
CA ALA A 114 20.75 25.10 8.98
C ALA A 114 21.25 26.39 8.26
N GLY A 115 20.34 27.07 7.53
CA GLY A 115 20.65 28.29 6.77
C GLY A 115 21.31 28.07 5.40
N VAL A 116 21.48 26.82 4.96
CA VAL A 116 22.06 26.48 3.65
C VAL A 116 20.95 25.97 2.70
N GLU A 117 20.76 26.71 1.59
CA GLU A 117 19.79 26.33 0.56
C GLU A 117 20.30 25.05 -0.16
N GLN A 118 19.37 24.10 -0.34
CA GLN A 118 19.63 22.80 -0.99
C GLN A 118 19.25 22.87 -2.48
N GLU A 119 19.32 21.72 -3.16
CA GLU A 119 19.00 21.59 -4.57
C GLU A 119 17.54 21.95 -4.88
N ASP A 120 17.30 22.31 -6.14
CA ASP A 120 15.98 22.68 -6.67
C ASP A 120 15.14 21.42 -6.91
N SER A 121 13.86 21.46 -6.53
CA SER A 121 12.91 20.36 -6.75
C SER A 121 12.58 20.07 -8.22
N GLY A 122 13.04 20.91 -9.13
CA GLY A 122 12.46 20.97 -10.48
C GLY A 122 11.14 21.75 -10.51
N ASN A 123 10.65 22.02 -11.70
CA ASN A 123 9.47 22.85 -11.91
C ASN A 123 8.19 22.03 -12.01
N ALA A 124 7.20 22.33 -11.15
CA ALA A 124 5.83 21.86 -11.25
C ALA A 124 4.95 22.87 -11.99
N SER A 125 4.16 22.41 -12.95
CA SER A 125 3.18 23.22 -13.65
C SER A 125 1.88 23.34 -12.83
N THR A 126 1.20 24.48 -12.93
CA THR A 126 -0.07 24.71 -12.24
C THR A 126 -1.21 23.87 -12.85
N TRP A 127 -1.83 23.04 -12.04
CA TRP A 127 -3.05 22.30 -12.40
C TRP A 127 -4.26 23.25 -12.46
N ALA A 128 -5.12 22.98 -13.43
CA ALA A 128 -6.34 23.78 -13.59
C ALA A 128 -7.44 23.44 -12.57
N GLN A 129 -7.32 22.32 -11.87
CA GLN A 129 -8.31 21.75 -10.96
C GLN A 129 -7.63 20.92 -9.85
N LYS A 130 -8.37 20.62 -8.78
CA LYS A 130 -7.87 19.92 -7.58
C LYS A 130 -7.52 18.44 -7.80
N TYR A 131 -7.27 18.01 -9.03
CA TYR A 131 -6.86 16.64 -9.31
C TYR A 131 -5.94 16.55 -10.52
N LEU A 132 -5.07 15.56 -10.50
CA LEU A 132 -4.31 15.08 -11.63
C LEU A 132 -5.07 13.97 -12.34
N ARG A 133 -5.24 14.08 -13.65
CA ARG A 133 -5.94 13.07 -14.45
C ARG A 133 -4.95 12.16 -15.18
N ILE A 134 -5.00 10.85 -14.89
CA ILE A 134 -4.16 9.81 -15.48
C ILE A 134 -5.00 9.03 -16.50
N PRO A 135 -4.85 9.22 -17.79
CA PRO A 135 -5.56 8.44 -18.81
C PRO A 135 -5.13 6.97 -18.77
N LEU A 136 -6.09 6.05 -18.92
CA LEU A 136 -5.86 4.62 -18.86
C LEU A 136 -6.02 3.94 -20.21
N ASP A 137 -5.24 2.87 -20.43
CA ASP A 137 -5.37 1.96 -21.56
C ASP A 137 -6.26 0.78 -21.18
N ILE A 138 -7.59 0.98 -21.34
CA ILE A 138 -8.59 -0.01 -20.95
C ILE A 138 -8.33 -1.35 -21.66
N PRO A 139 -8.24 -2.47 -20.94
CA PRO A 139 -8.06 -3.78 -21.57
C PRO A 139 -9.24 -4.10 -22.53
N PRO A 140 -8.97 -4.78 -23.64
CA PRO A 140 -10.03 -5.17 -24.57
C PRO A 140 -11.02 -6.12 -23.88
N ALA A 141 -12.30 -6.03 -24.29
CA ALA A 141 -13.31 -6.99 -23.88
C ALA A 141 -12.87 -8.42 -24.19
N GLY A 142 -13.16 -9.33 -23.29
CA GLY A 142 -12.82 -10.75 -23.41
C GLY A 142 -14.03 -11.67 -23.36
N VAL A 143 -13.75 -12.93 -23.54
CA VAL A 143 -14.68 -14.02 -23.27
C VAL A 143 -13.97 -15.01 -22.36
N THR A 144 -14.60 -15.38 -21.26
CA THR A 144 -14.05 -16.38 -20.34
C THR A 144 -13.66 -17.63 -21.14
N PRO A 145 -12.39 -18.07 -21.08
CA PRO A 145 -11.97 -19.25 -21.83
C PRO A 145 -12.85 -20.44 -21.51
N GLY A 146 -13.39 -21.07 -22.55
CA GLY A 146 -14.25 -22.23 -22.39
C GLY A 146 -13.51 -23.36 -21.70
N SER A 147 -14.08 -23.84 -20.60
CA SER A 147 -13.65 -25.06 -19.92
C SER A 147 -14.91 -25.93 -19.77
N PRO A 148 -14.79 -27.29 -19.84
CA PRO A 148 -15.95 -28.16 -19.58
C PRO A 148 -16.54 -27.97 -18.18
N THR A 149 -15.83 -27.28 -17.29
CA THR A 149 -16.22 -27.02 -15.90
C THR A 149 -16.78 -25.61 -15.67
N CYS A 150 -16.68 -24.69 -16.64
CA CYS A 150 -17.27 -23.34 -16.52
C CYS A 150 -18.75 -23.36 -16.88
N ASP A 151 -19.60 -22.77 -16.04
CA ASP A 151 -21.02 -22.58 -16.30
C ASP A 151 -21.37 -21.09 -16.05
N PRO A 152 -21.77 -20.33 -17.07
CA PRO A 152 -21.85 -20.74 -18.49
C PRO A 152 -20.45 -21.02 -19.08
N PRO A 153 -20.32 -21.90 -20.08
CA PRO A 153 -19.03 -22.32 -20.62
C PRO A 153 -18.25 -21.22 -21.34
N SER A 154 -18.90 -20.10 -21.64
CA SER A 154 -18.26 -18.88 -22.14
C SER A 154 -19.11 -17.67 -21.75
N GLU A 155 -18.52 -16.74 -21.01
CA GLU A 155 -19.16 -15.49 -20.59
C GLU A 155 -18.31 -14.31 -21.12
N GLY A 156 -18.97 -13.38 -21.83
CA GLY A 156 -18.32 -12.15 -22.26
C GLY A 156 -18.14 -11.19 -21.08
N PHE A 157 -17.03 -10.48 -21.04
CA PHE A 157 -16.75 -9.51 -19.99
C PHE A 157 -15.99 -8.30 -20.54
N THR A 158 -16.08 -7.18 -19.85
CA THR A 158 -15.18 -6.04 -19.94
C THR A 158 -14.43 -5.90 -18.62
N TYR A 159 -13.57 -4.90 -18.51
CA TYR A 159 -12.77 -4.67 -17.32
C TYR A 159 -13.20 -3.43 -16.56
N ASP A 160 -13.15 -3.51 -15.25
CA ASP A 160 -13.22 -2.38 -14.35
C ASP A 160 -11.87 -2.18 -13.66
N VAL A 161 -11.50 -0.91 -13.44
CA VAL A 161 -10.43 -0.55 -12.53
C VAL A 161 -10.81 -1.00 -11.13
N ASN A 162 -9.88 -1.60 -10.41
CA ASN A 162 -10.03 -1.98 -9.02
C ASN A 162 -8.93 -1.32 -8.17
N ASP A 163 -8.33 -2.03 -7.24
CA ASP A 163 -7.37 -1.48 -6.29
C ASP A 163 -6.03 -1.13 -6.96
N GLY A 164 -5.29 -0.20 -6.35
CA GLY A 164 -3.95 0.20 -6.75
C GLY A 164 -2.95 0.15 -5.60
N SER A 165 -1.70 0.26 -5.94
CA SER A 165 -0.59 0.52 -5.02
C SER A 165 0.44 1.38 -5.72
N VAL A 166 1.39 1.95 -4.99
CA VAL A 166 2.41 2.86 -5.53
C VAL A 166 3.81 2.45 -5.11
N GLY A 167 4.79 2.78 -5.96
CA GLY A 167 6.21 2.68 -5.72
C GLY A 167 6.97 3.45 -6.78
N ASP A 168 8.19 3.86 -6.49
CA ASP A 168 9.11 4.42 -7.47
C ASP A 168 9.66 3.27 -8.33
N LEU A 169 8.95 2.96 -9.42
CA LEU A 169 9.26 1.79 -10.26
C LEU A 169 10.52 1.96 -11.11
N ASP A 170 10.94 3.18 -11.41
CA ASP A 170 12.08 3.42 -12.29
C ASP A 170 13.18 4.32 -11.68
N GLY A 171 13.11 4.60 -10.39
CA GLY A 171 14.15 5.24 -9.61
C GLY A 171 14.29 6.75 -9.89
N ASP A 172 13.20 7.41 -10.34
CA ASP A 172 13.23 8.85 -10.61
C ASP A 172 12.71 9.70 -9.43
N GLY A 173 12.30 9.05 -8.35
CA GLY A 173 11.79 9.66 -7.11
C GLY A 173 10.31 10.06 -7.19
N GLU A 174 9.62 9.83 -8.30
CA GLU A 174 8.18 10.00 -8.45
C GLU A 174 7.50 8.63 -8.31
N TYR A 175 6.35 8.58 -7.66
CA TYR A 175 5.61 7.32 -7.60
C TYR A 175 4.95 7.00 -8.93
N GLU A 176 5.05 5.73 -9.34
CA GLU A 176 4.18 5.12 -10.34
C GLU A 176 3.03 4.40 -9.65
N ILE A 177 1.92 4.27 -10.38
CA ILE A 177 0.72 3.56 -9.93
C ILE A 177 0.71 2.17 -10.58
N VAL A 178 0.70 1.13 -9.75
CA VAL A 178 0.37 -0.24 -10.17
C VAL A 178 -1.10 -0.46 -9.93
N LEU A 179 -1.84 -0.74 -10.99
CA LEU A 179 -3.30 -0.78 -11.04
C LEU A 179 -3.81 -2.17 -11.37
N LYS A 180 -4.72 -2.70 -10.57
CA LYS A 180 -5.43 -3.94 -10.85
C LYS A 180 -6.66 -3.69 -11.71
N TRP A 181 -6.81 -4.51 -12.75
CA TRP A 181 -8.01 -4.61 -13.58
C TRP A 181 -8.75 -5.89 -13.27
N ASP A 182 -9.95 -5.78 -12.78
CA ASP A 182 -10.84 -6.92 -12.59
C ASP A 182 -11.78 -7.07 -13.79
N PRO A 183 -11.97 -8.29 -14.32
CA PRO A 183 -13.03 -8.57 -15.28
C PRO A 183 -14.40 -8.40 -14.60
N GLN A 184 -15.38 -7.84 -15.29
CA GLN A 184 -16.71 -7.61 -14.71
C GLN A 184 -17.45 -8.89 -14.28
N ASN A 185 -16.98 -10.03 -14.74
CA ASN A 185 -17.44 -11.34 -14.27
C ASN A 185 -16.58 -11.91 -13.14
N ALA A 186 -15.83 -11.07 -12.41
CA ALA A 186 -15.16 -11.45 -11.18
C ALA A 186 -16.13 -12.11 -10.19
N ARG A 187 -15.65 -13.08 -9.44
CA ARG A 187 -16.43 -13.86 -8.46
C ARG A 187 -15.68 -13.91 -7.14
N ASP A 188 -16.31 -13.51 -6.07
CA ASP A 188 -15.71 -13.61 -4.75
C ASP A 188 -15.70 -15.06 -4.22
N ASN A 189 -15.09 -15.30 -3.09
CA ASN A 189 -14.88 -16.63 -2.50
C ASN A 189 -16.18 -17.39 -2.18
N ASN A 190 -17.29 -16.70 -2.00
CA ASN A 190 -18.60 -17.29 -1.76
C ASN A 190 -19.44 -17.50 -3.06
N GLN A 191 -18.86 -17.26 -4.23
CA GLN A 191 -19.54 -17.33 -5.52
C GLN A 191 -18.82 -18.29 -6.45
N SER A 192 -19.49 -19.31 -6.94
CA SER A 192 -18.97 -20.19 -7.97
C SER A 192 -18.99 -19.53 -9.36
N GLY A 193 -18.19 -20.04 -10.29
CA GLY A 193 -18.12 -19.59 -11.68
C GLY A 193 -16.68 -19.25 -12.10
N CYS A 194 -16.42 -19.42 -13.41
CA CYS A 194 -15.14 -19.01 -14.00
C CYS A 194 -15.11 -17.50 -14.22
N THR A 195 -13.92 -16.91 -14.14
CA THR A 195 -13.70 -15.48 -14.33
C THR A 195 -12.81 -15.21 -15.54
N GLY A 196 -12.79 -14.00 -16.06
CA GLY A 196 -11.72 -13.52 -16.90
C GLY A 196 -10.41 -13.42 -16.11
N ASN A 197 -9.30 -13.15 -16.83
CA ASN A 197 -7.99 -12.98 -16.20
C ASN A 197 -7.92 -11.64 -15.44
N VAL A 198 -7.22 -11.63 -14.33
CA VAL A 198 -6.81 -10.38 -13.67
C VAL A 198 -5.58 -9.83 -14.37
N LEU A 199 -5.55 -8.51 -14.58
CA LEU A 199 -4.41 -7.82 -15.17
C LEU A 199 -3.84 -6.80 -14.19
N LEU A 200 -2.52 -6.61 -14.21
CA LEU A 200 -1.86 -5.52 -13.50
C LEU A 200 -1.21 -4.59 -14.53
N ASP A 201 -1.48 -3.31 -14.44
CA ASP A 201 -0.85 -2.27 -15.28
C ASP A 201 -0.02 -1.32 -14.43
N ALA A 202 1.09 -0.82 -14.98
CA ALA A 202 1.83 0.28 -14.36
C ALA A 202 1.72 1.56 -15.18
N TYR A 203 1.52 2.68 -14.50
CA TYR A 203 1.38 4.02 -15.09
C TYR A 203 2.23 5.06 -14.37
N LYS A 204 2.93 5.89 -15.14
CA LYS A 204 3.49 7.14 -14.63
C LYS A 204 2.40 8.18 -14.40
N LEU A 205 2.67 9.16 -13.53
CA LEU A 205 1.73 10.27 -13.27
C LEU A 205 1.41 11.11 -14.51
N ASN A 206 2.25 11.09 -15.55
CA ASN A 206 1.96 11.73 -16.84
C ASN A 206 1.05 10.90 -17.77
N GLY A 207 0.54 9.75 -17.30
CA GLY A 207 -0.35 8.85 -18.05
C GLY A 207 0.35 7.86 -18.98
N LYS A 208 1.69 7.82 -18.97
CA LYS A 208 2.42 6.82 -19.76
C LYS A 208 2.28 5.45 -19.10
N LYS A 209 1.66 4.50 -19.80
CA LYS A 209 1.68 3.09 -19.39
C LYS A 209 3.09 2.52 -19.59
N LEU A 210 3.62 1.86 -18.57
CA LEU A 210 4.91 1.17 -18.60
C LEU A 210 4.76 -0.25 -19.14
N TRP A 211 3.86 -1.03 -18.56
CA TRP A 211 3.65 -2.45 -18.89
C TRP A 211 2.26 -2.94 -18.47
N ARG A 212 1.95 -4.18 -18.86
CA ARG A 212 0.79 -4.97 -18.42
C ARG A 212 1.22 -6.40 -18.15
N ILE A 213 0.93 -6.91 -16.95
CA ILE A 213 1.06 -8.32 -16.57
C ILE A 213 -0.32 -8.97 -16.70
N ASP A 214 -0.39 -10.16 -17.32
CA ASP A 214 -1.59 -10.99 -17.38
C ASP A 214 -1.42 -12.17 -16.43
N LEU A 215 -2.18 -12.24 -15.34
CA LEU A 215 -2.06 -13.29 -14.34
C LEU A 215 -2.58 -14.65 -14.81
N GLY A 216 -3.29 -14.70 -15.94
CA GLY A 216 -3.72 -15.95 -16.58
C GLY A 216 -4.93 -16.60 -15.93
N VAL A 217 -5.39 -17.70 -16.53
CA VAL A 217 -6.65 -18.39 -16.16
C VAL A 217 -6.60 -19.06 -14.79
N ASN A 218 -5.40 -19.33 -14.27
CA ASN A 218 -5.19 -20.04 -13.00
C ASN A 218 -5.07 -19.10 -11.79
N ILE A 219 -5.29 -17.78 -12.00
CA ILE A 219 -5.53 -16.80 -10.94
C ILE A 219 -6.97 -16.33 -11.08
N ARG A 220 -7.79 -16.62 -10.08
CA ARG A 220 -9.22 -16.27 -10.08
C ARG A 220 -9.39 -14.79 -9.75
N ALA A 221 -10.31 -14.12 -10.43
CA ALA A 221 -10.66 -12.72 -10.14
C ALA A 221 -11.77 -12.64 -9.07
N GLY A 222 -11.60 -11.73 -8.12
CA GLY A 222 -12.57 -11.45 -7.05
C GLY A 222 -11.95 -10.58 -5.96
N ALA A 223 -12.79 -9.99 -5.12
CA ALA A 223 -12.37 -8.99 -4.14
C ALA A 223 -11.27 -9.47 -3.16
N HIS A 224 -11.18 -10.77 -2.91
CA HIS A 224 -10.23 -11.35 -1.94
C HIS A 224 -9.12 -12.21 -2.60
N TYR A 225 -8.99 -12.20 -3.95
CA TYR A 225 -8.13 -13.18 -4.61
C TYR A 225 -6.77 -12.67 -5.05
N THR A 226 -6.62 -11.40 -5.40
CA THR A 226 -5.38 -10.89 -5.98
C THR A 226 -4.84 -9.75 -5.14
N GLN A 227 -3.99 -10.10 -4.19
CA GLN A 227 -3.20 -9.18 -3.38
C GLN A 227 -1.83 -9.03 -4.02
N PHE A 228 -1.29 -7.82 -4.09
CA PHE A 228 0.04 -7.58 -4.65
C PHE A 228 0.76 -6.49 -3.85
N LEU A 229 2.06 -6.49 -3.89
CA LEU A 229 2.89 -5.53 -3.15
C LEU A 229 3.75 -4.75 -4.13
N VAL A 230 3.97 -3.47 -3.82
CA VAL A 230 4.85 -2.58 -4.59
C VAL A 230 5.78 -1.88 -3.60
N TYR A 231 7.07 -2.23 -3.64
CA TYR A 231 8.10 -1.63 -2.80
C TYR A 231 9.50 -1.99 -3.33
N ASP A 232 10.50 -1.17 -3.00
CA ASP A 232 11.92 -1.48 -3.26
C ASP A 232 12.43 -2.51 -2.23
N PHE A 233 12.22 -3.80 -2.52
CA PHE A 233 12.57 -4.89 -1.60
C PHE A 233 14.07 -5.17 -1.52
N ASP A 234 14.83 -4.98 -2.58
CA ASP A 234 16.27 -5.26 -2.58
C ASP A 234 17.14 -4.02 -2.32
N GLY A 235 16.51 -2.85 -2.35
CA GLY A 235 17.14 -1.58 -2.05
C GLY A 235 18.03 -1.08 -3.19
N ASP A 236 17.66 -1.35 -4.42
CA ASP A 236 18.40 -0.85 -5.59
C ASP A 236 17.91 0.53 -6.07
N GLY A 237 16.79 1.01 -5.48
CA GLY A 237 16.15 2.29 -5.78
C GLY A 237 15.05 2.20 -6.83
N ASN A 238 14.65 0.99 -7.26
CA ASN A 238 13.49 0.75 -8.10
C ASN A 238 12.57 -0.22 -7.40
N ALA A 239 11.31 0.14 -7.20
CA ALA A 239 10.37 -0.75 -6.56
C ALA A 239 10.05 -1.98 -7.43
N GLU A 240 9.95 -3.15 -6.81
CA GLU A 240 9.45 -4.36 -7.42
C GLU A 240 7.93 -4.48 -7.25
N VAL A 241 7.34 -5.35 -8.09
CA VAL A 241 5.96 -5.83 -7.92
C VAL A 241 5.99 -7.31 -7.54
N VAL A 242 5.34 -7.65 -6.44
CA VAL A 242 5.28 -9.02 -5.92
C VAL A 242 3.85 -9.48 -5.83
N VAL A 243 3.55 -10.65 -6.40
CA VAL A 243 2.18 -11.20 -6.43
C VAL A 243 2.20 -12.72 -6.54
N LYS A 244 1.13 -13.37 -6.05
CA LYS A 244 0.87 -14.78 -6.31
C LYS A 244 0.58 -14.99 -7.80
N THR A 245 1.28 -15.94 -8.43
CA THR A 245 1.11 -16.30 -9.82
C THR A 245 0.88 -17.80 -9.98
N ALA A 246 0.62 -18.26 -11.20
CA ALA A 246 0.37 -19.67 -11.51
C ALA A 246 0.75 -19.97 -12.97
N PRO A 247 0.75 -21.24 -13.42
CA PRO A 247 0.94 -21.57 -14.82
C PRO A 247 -0.02 -20.78 -15.73
N GLY A 248 0.52 -20.20 -16.79
CA GLY A 248 -0.23 -19.33 -17.74
C GLY A 248 -0.09 -17.84 -17.48
N THR A 249 0.52 -17.41 -16.37
CA THR A 249 0.87 -16.00 -16.14
C THR A 249 1.88 -15.53 -17.19
N ARG A 250 1.68 -14.29 -17.69
CA ARG A 250 2.61 -13.59 -18.58
C ARG A 250 3.07 -12.29 -17.94
N ASP A 251 4.36 -12.08 -17.97
CA ASP A 251 5.01 -10.90 -17.44
C ASP A 251 4.74 -9.63 -18.28
N GLY A 252 5.26 -8.48 -17.84
CA GLY A 252 5.09 -7.19 -18.53
C GLY A 252 5.69 -7.12 -19.94
N THR A 253 6.54 -8.08 -20.31
CA THR A 253 7.08 -8.24 -21.68
C THR A 253 6.21 -9.15 -22.55
N GLY A 254 5.18 -9.79 -21.98
CA GLY A 254 4.32 -10.79 -22.62
C GLY A 254 4.90 -12.21 -22.61
N THR A 255 6.03 -12.42 -21.92
CA THR A 255 6.68 -13.74 -21.78
C THR A 255 6.01 -14.55 -20.69
N ALA A 256 5.79 -15.84 -20.92
CA ALA A 256 5.33 -16.75 -19.86
C ALA A 256 6.43 -16.92 -18.81
N LEU A 257 6.04 -17.14 -17.55
CA LEU A 257 6.99 -17.35 -16.46
C LEU A 257 7.93 -18.51 -16.80
N HIS A 258 9.22 -18.32 -16.49
CA HIS A 258 10.28 -19.22 -16.93
C HIS A 258 11.44 -19.39 -15.95
N THR A 259 11.32 -18.83 -14.72
CA THR A 259 12.32 -19.02 -13.67
C THR A 259 11.83 -19.97 -12.59
N GLY A 260 12.73 -20.48 -11.77
CA GLY A 260 12.40 -21.38 -10.65
C GLY A 260 11.51 -22.54 -11.05
N PRO A 261 10.44 -22.85 -10.29
CA PRO A 261 9.51 -23.94 -10.60
C PRO A 261 8.74 -23.72 -11.91
N ALA A 262 8.45 -22.48 -12.29
CA ALA A 262 7.73 -22.18 -13.52
C ALA A 262 8.50 -22.59 -14.80
N ALA A 263 9.84 -22.73 -14.71
CA ALA A 263 10.67 -23.15 -15.85
C ALA A 263 10.43 -24.61 -16.30
N VAL A 264 9.86 -25.44 -15.42
CA VAL A 264 9.65 -26.87 -15.68
C VAL A 264 8.18 -27.26 -15.73
N ASP A 265 7.29 -26.42 -15.25
CA ASP A 265 5.85 -26.67 -15.25
C ASP A 265 5.23 -26.34 -16.63
N ASP A 266 4.18 -27.07 -17.00
CA ASP A 266 3.43 -26.83 -18.23
C ASP A 266 2.54 -25.58 -18.07
N GLN A 267 2.98 -24.48 -18.68
CA GLN A 267 2.30 -23.17 -18.62
C GLN A 267 0.95 -23.15 -19.36
N SER A 268 0.57 -24.21 -20.07
CA SER A 268 -0.69 -24.29 -20.84
C SER A 268 -1.84 -24.97 -20.10
N VAL A 269 -1.57 -25.56 -18.93
CA VAL A 269 -2.58 -26.32 -18.17
C VAL A 269 -3.59 -25.39 -17.52
N ASP A 270 -4.87 -25.71 -17.67
CA ASP A 270 -5.98 -25.08 -16.97
C ASP A 270 -6.33 -25.87 -15.72
N TYR A 271 -6.07 -25.29 -14.54
CA TYR A 271 -6.32 -25.90 -13.23
C TYR A 271 -7.64 -25.46 -12.61
N ARG A 272 -8.47 -24.67 -13.31
CA ARG A 272 -9.79 -24.29 -12.83
C ARG A 272 -10.62 -25.55 -12.58
N SER A 273 -11.14 -25.64 -11.38
CA SER A 273 -11.50 -26.90 -10.76
C SER A 273 -12.47 -27.77 -11.56
N VAL A 274 -12.03 -28.96 -11.74
CA VAL A 274 -12.81 -30.17 -11.93
C VAL A 274 -13.07 -30.90 -10.60
N ALA A 275 -12.87 -30.27 -9.45
CA ALA A 275 -13.01 -30.96 -8.17
C ALA A 275 -14.46 -31.47 -8.00
N ASN A 276 -14.60 -32.69 -7.53
CA ASN A 276 -15.89 -33.33 -7.20
C ASN A 276 -16.51 -32.70 -5.91
N LEU A 277 -16.22 -31.42 -5.66
CA LEU A 277 -16.78 -30.67 -4.53
C LEU A 277 -17.94 -29.82 -5.04
N PRO A 278 -19.09 -29.83 -4.35
CA PRO A 278 -20.22 -28.99 -4.70
C PRO A 278 -19.81 -27.51 -4.72
N ASP A 279 -20.35 -26.77 -5.68
CA ASP A 279 -20.22 -25.31 -5.78
C ASP A 279 -18.80 -24.75 -5.94
N THR A 280 -17.83 -25.55 -6.42
CA THR A 280 -16.44 -25.13 -6.64
C THR A 280 -16.09 -24.87 -8.11
N THR A 281 -17.08 -24.70 -8.97
CA THR A 281 -16.85 -24.34 -10.38
C THR A 281 -16.03 -23.04 -10.47
N GLY A 282 -14.93 -23.09 -11.21
CA GLY A 282 -14.07 -21.92 -11.44
C GLY A 282 -13.04 -21.63 -10.35
N PHE A 283 -13.08 -22.34 -9.21
CA PHE A 283 -12.02 -22.24 -8.21
C PHE A 283 -10.76 -22.95 -8.68
N VAL A 284 -9.59 -22.45 -8.24
CA VAL A 284 -8.29 -23.06 -8.53
C VAL A 284 -7.80 -23.77 -7.28
N LEU A 285 -8.20 -25.04 -7.12
CA LEU A 285 -7.95 -25.86 -5.91
C LEU A 285 -6.79 -26.86 -6.07
N THR A 286 -6.20 -26.94 -7.25
CA THR A 286 -5.10 -27.84 -7.58
C THR A 286 -4.09 -27.12 -8.48
N GLY A 287 -2.96 -27.76 -8.74
CA GLY A 287 -1.89 -27.23 -9.59
C GLY A 287 -0.89 -26.37 -8.83
N PRO A 288 0.20 -25.98 -9.50
CA PRO A 288 1.23 -25.14 -8.93
C PRO A 288 0.72 -23.74 -8.59
N GLU A 289 1.24 -23.18 -7.53
CA GLU A 289 1.13 -21.78 -7.16
C GLU A 289 2.53 -21.22 -6.95
N TYR A 290 2.75 -20.01 -7.38
CA TYR A 290 4.05 -19.36 -7.28
C TYR A 290 3.94 -18.02 -6.56
N LEU A 291 5.04 -17.60 -5.95
CA LEU A 291 5.34 -16.23 -5.58
C LEU A 291 6.32 -15.70 -6.62
N THR A 292 5.97 -14.62 -7.31
CA THR A 292 6.82 -14.04 -8.36
C THR A 292 7.14 -12.58 -8.05
N VAL A 293 8.40 -12.22 -8.27
CA VAL A 293 8.93 -10.85 -8.21
C VAL A 293 9.11 -10.36 -9.65
N PHE A 294 8.55 -9.19 -9.95
CA PHE A 294 8.64 -8.53 -11.25
C PHE A 294 9.40 -7.20 -11.13
N ALA A 295 10.22 -6.90 -12.13
CA ALA A 295 10.96 -5.64 -12.21
C ALA A 295 10.02 -4.44 -12.38
N GLY A 296 10.14 -3.41 -11.55
CA GLY A 296 9.33 -2.19 -11.63
C GLY A 296 9.32 -1.54 -13.01
N PRO A 297 10.47 -1.22 -13.62
CA PRO A 297 10.50 -0.47 -14.88
C PRO A 297 9.85 -1.19 -16.08
N THR A 298 9.78 -2.53 -16.06
CA THR A 298 9.43 -3.32 -17.24
C THR A 298 8.33 -4.36 -17.00
N GLY A 299 8.01 -4.67 -15.74
CA GLY A 299 7.14 -5.79 -15.38
C GLY A 299 7.73 -7.17 -15.76
N ALA A 300 9.00 -7.26 -16.13
CA ALA A 300 9.65 -8.52 -16.48
C ALA A 300 9.81 -9.42 -15.24
N GLU A 301 9.67 -10.73 -15.41
CA GLU A 301 9.93 -11.71 -14.34
C GLU A 301 11.40 -11.60 -13.88
N LEU A 302 11.62 -11.42 -12.57
CA LEU A 302 12.94 -11.48 -11.95
C LEU A 302 13.20 -12.83 -11.30
N ALA A 303 12.24 -13.31 -10.51
CA ALA A 303 12.34 -14.60 -9.83
C ALA A 303 10.95 -15.17 -9.52
N THR A 304 10.85 -16.50 -9.54
CA THR A 304 9.65 -17.26 -9.16
C THR A 304 10.02 -18.38 -8.21
N ALA A 305 9.30 -18.50 -7.08
CA ALA A 305 9.40 -19.58 -6.11
C ALA A 305 8.04 -20.30 -5.97
N ASN A 306 8.02 -21.50 -5.37
CA ASN A 306 6.74 -22.09 -4.96
C ASN A 306 6.09 -21.21 -3.90
N PHE A 307 4.79 -20.97 -4.00
CA PHE A 307 4.07 -20.17 -3.03
C PHE A 307 4.00 -20.86 -1.67
N ASP A 308 4.39 -20.19 -0.63
CA ASP A 308 4.19 -20.60 0.76
C ASP A 308 3.48 -19.44 1.49
N PRO A 309 2.42 -19.69 2.26
CA PRO A 309 1.83 -20.98 2.69
C PRO A 309 1.06 -21.70 1.57
N PRO A 310 1.29 -23.03 1.38
CA PRO A 310 0.63 -23.80 0.33
C PRO A 310 -0.86 -23.98 0.63
N ARG A 311 -1.68 -24.24 -0.39
CA ARG A 311 -3.11 -24.56 -0.22
C ARG A 311 -3.33 -25.72 0.75
N GLY A 312 -2.56 -26.77 0.63
CA GLY A 312 -2.72 -27.98 1.43
C GLY A 312 -4.04 -28.71 1.20
N ASP A 313 -4.45 -29.53 2.18
CA ASP A 313 -5.76 -30.20 2.22
C ASP A 313 -6.73 -29.33 3.05
N PRO A 314 -7.89 -28.89 2.50
CA PRO A 314 -8.88 -28.12 3.24
C PRO A 314 -9.31 -28.76 4.54
N ASN A 315 -9.43 -30.10 4.54
CA ASN A 315 -9.83 -30.82 5.75
C ASN A 315 -8.75 -30.76 6.84
N ALA A 316 -7.47 -30.62 6.47
CA ALA A 316 -6.37 -30.46 7.43
C ALA A 316 -6.33 -29.08 8.09
N TRP A 317 -7.02 -28.10 7.51
CA TRP A 317 -7.11 -26.73 8.06
C TRP A 317 -8.27 -26.55 9.03
N GLY A 318 -9.12 -27.58 9.22
CA GLY A 318 -10.30 -27.48 10.06
C GLY A 318 -11.49 -26.76 9.40
N ASP A 319 -11.30 -26.26 8.21
CA ASP A 319 -12.32 -25.61 7.40
C ASP A 319 -12.76 -26.55 6.27
N THR A 320 -14.06 -26.79 6.17
CA THR A 320 -14.64 -27.60 5.09
C THR A 320 -14.98 -26.77 3.85
N ASN A 321 -14.81 -25.46 3.90
CA ASN A 321 -15.10 -24.57 2.80
C ASN A 321 -13.89 -24.38 1.88
N ALA A 322 -13.87 -25.13 0.79
CA ALA A 322 -12.82 -25.06 -0.23
C ALA A 322 -12.61 -23.64 -0.81
N ALA A 323 -13.61 -22.75 -0.67
CA ALA A 323 -13.52 -21.37 -1.13
C ALA A 323 -12.42 -20.55 -0.41
N TRP A 324 -12.05 -20.94 0.80
CA TRP A 324 -11.02 -20.25 1.58
C TRP A 324 -9.59 -20.67 1.24
N MET A 325 -9.42 -21.83 0.57
CA MET A 325 -8.09 -22.36 0.27
C MET A 325 -7.27 -21.52 -0.68
N ASP A 326 -7.92 -20.85 -1.60
CA ASP A 326 -7.23 -20.06 -2.64
C ASP A 326 -6.98 -18.62 -2.23
N LEU A 327 -7.56 -18.18 -1.11
CA LEU A 327 -7.35 -16.83 -0.55
C LEU A 327 -5.98 -16.74 0.11
N TYR A 328 -5.41 -15.55 0.03
CA TYR A 328 -4.19 -15.19 0.74
C TYR A 328 -4.22 -13.70 1.09
N LEU A 329 -3.39 -13.30 2.04
CA LEU A 329 -3.12 -11.91 2.35
C LEU A 329 -1.65 -11.64 2.08
N ALA A 330 -1.32 -10.39 1.80
CA ALA A 330 0.04 -9.95 1.53
C ALA A 330 0.32 -8.63 2.25
N THR A 331 1.49 -8.49 2.83
CA THR A 331 2.00 -7.21 3.34
C THR A 331 3.52 -7.14 3.17
N ALA A 332 4.06 -5.94 3.09
CA ALA A 332 5.48 -5.71 3.26
C ALA A 332 5.76 -5.39 4.74
N GLY A 333 6.96 -5.66 5.23
CA GLY A 333 7.32 -5.34 6.61
C GLY A 333 8.80 -5.46 6.90
N PHE A 334 9.28 -4.73 7.89
CA PHE A 334 10.67 -4.74 8.36
C PHE A 334 10.84 -5.78 9.46
N VAL A 335 10.86 -7.06 9.10
CA VAL A 335 10.95 -8.18 10.04
C VAL A 335 12.38 -8.62 10.31
N SER A 336 12.58 -9.51 11.28
CA SER A 336 13.87 -10.14 11.59
C SER A 336 14.32 -11.03 10.43
N ASP A 337 15.13 -10.47 9.54
CA ASP A 337 15.56 -11.10 8.28
C ASP A 337 16.95 -11.74 8.33
N LEU A 338 17.66 -11.62 9.45
CA LEU A 338 18.99 -12.17 9.64
C LEU A 338 19.01 -13.50 10.41
N GLY A 339 17.84 -14.09 10.65
CA GLY A 339 17.64 -15.35 11.36
C GLY A 339 17.31 -15.15 12.85
N ALA A 340 16.76 -16.21 13.45
CA ALA A 340 16.26 -16.18 14.82
C ALA A 340 17.22 -15.58 15.85
N GLY A 341 16.74 -14.63 16.64
CA GLY A 341 17.50 -13.93 17.67
C GLY A 341 18.50 -12.90 17.15
N LYS A 342 18.39 -12.48 15.88
CA LYS A 342 19.15 -11.38 15.31
C LYS A 342 18.21 -10.23 14.97
N THR A 343 18.73 -9.02 15.09
CA THR A 343 17.99 -7.80 14.71
C THR A 343 17.69 -7.75 13.22
N ALA A 344 16.62 -7.07 12.84
CA ALA A 344 16.26 -6.80 11.46
C ALA A 344 17.38 -6.00 10.75
N SER A 345 17.56 -6.24 9.45
CA SER A 345 18.50 -5.44 8.64
C SER A 345 17.97 -4.03 8.36
N GLY A 346 16.71 -3.78 8.69
CA GLY A 346 16.00 -2.57 8.30
C GLY A 346 15.69 -2.50 6.81
N ARG A 347 15.71 -3.63 6.11
CA ARG A 347 15.22 -3.80 4.75
C ARG A 347 13.84 -4.44 4.78
N PRO A 348 12.91 -4.04 3.89
CA PRO A 348 11.58 -4.65 3.85
C PRO A 348 11.63 -6.11 3.39
N SER A 349 10.74 -6.92 3.93
CA SER A 349 10.51 -8.31 3.56
C SER A 349 9.08 -8.47 3.04
N ILE A 350 8.83 -9.55 2.33
CA ILE A 350 7.53 -9.92 1.77
C ILE A 350 6.87 -10.90 2.72
N LEU A 351 5.63 -10.63 3.15
CA LEU A 351 4.87 -11.54 4.00
C LEU A 351 3.62 -12.00 3.27
N MET A 352 3.44 -13.31 3.23
CA MET A 352 2.27 -13.97 2.65
C MET A 352 1.56 -14.78 3.72
N ALA A 353 0.25 -14.58 3.88
CA ALA A 353 -0.54 -15.32 4.85
C ALA A 353 -1.68 -16.08 4.19
N ARG A 354 -2.05 -17.22 4.77
CA ARG A 354 -3.17 -18.08 4.33
C ARG A 354 -3.76 -18.84 5.50
N GLY A 355 -5.00 -19.30 5.34
CA GLY A 355 -5.64 -20.21 6.29
C GLY A 355 -6.63 -19.58 7.22
N ASN A 356 -7.07 -18.39 6.91
CA ASN A 356 -8.09 -17.67 7.62
C ASN A 356 -9.48 -18.31 7.38
N PRO A 357 -10.41 -18.43 8.37
CA PRO A 357 -10.27 -17.96 9.75
C PRO A 357 -9.60 -18.96 10.70
N ASP A 358 -9.63 -20.26 10.43
CA ASP A 358 -9.33 -21.31 11.44
C ASP A 358 -7.83 -21.53 11.65
N ARG A 359 -7.04 -21.35 10.60
CA ARG A 359 -5.60 -21.56 10.63
C ARG A 359 -4.86 -20.37 10.04
N SER A 360 -4.15 -19.60 10.88
CA SER A 360 -3.27 -18.55 10.43
C SER A 360 -1.89 -19.09 10.14
N THR A 361 -1.46 -19.07 8.89
CA THR A 361 -0.09 -19.42 8.50
C THR A 361 0.50 -18.22 7.76
N ILE A 362 1.70 -17.78 8.18
CA ILE A 362 2.39 -16.62 7.60
C ILE A 362 3.79 -17.09 7.21
N ALA A 363 4.20 -16.83 5.97
CA ALA A 363 5.56 -17.04 5.49
C ALA A 363 6.19 -15.69 5.15
N ALA A 364 7.41 -15.47 5.61
CA ALA A 364 8.20 -14.29 5.29
C ALA A 364 9.31 -14.62 4.29
N TRP A 365 9.51 -13.74 3.35
CA TRP A 365 10.43 -13.89 2.23
C TRP A 365 11.32 -12.68 2.07
N ASN A 366 12.56 -12.91 1.67
CA ASN A 366 13.46 -11.87 1.20
C ASN A 366 13.62 -11.92 -0.31
N TRP A 367 13.59 -10.74 -0.92
CA TRP A 367 14.14 -10.50 -2.24
C TRP A 367 15.47 -9.76 -2.05
N ARG A 368 16.60 -10.46 -2.25
CA ARG A 368 17.95 -9.94 -2.01
C ARG A 368 18.92 -10.51 -3.04
N ASP A 369 19.76 -9.66 -3.59
CA ASP A 369 20.85 -10.06 -4.48
C ASP A 369 20.39 -10.96 -5.64
N GLY A 370 19.19 -10.67 -6.19
CA GLY A 370 18.57 -11.44 -7.26
C GLY A 370 18.03 -12.81 -6.85
N GLN A 371 17.80 -13.03 -5.55
CA GLN A 371 17.26 -14.29 -5.03
C GLN A 371 16.02 -14.05 -4.17
N LEU A 372 14.98 -14.83 -4.44
CA LEU A 372 13.76 -14.92 -3.62
C LEU A 372 13.91 -16.12 -2.68
N SER A 373 13.92 -15.87 -1.37
CA SER A 373 14.16 -16.91 -0.35
C SER A 373 13.23 -16.74 0.85
N GLU A 374 12.59 -17.82 1.28
CA GLU A 374 11.84 -17.88 2.54
C GLU A 374 12.81 -17.79 3.72
N ILE A 375 12.47 -16.96 4.73
CA ILE A 375 13.30 -16.72 5.91
C ILE A 375 12.75 -17.39 7.17
N TRP A 376 11.44 -17.41 7.31
CA TRP A 376 10.76 -18.12 8.40
C TRP A 376 9.28 -18.34 8.06
N LYS A 377 8.64 -19.23 8.83
CA LYS A 377 7.20 -19.50 8.73
C LYS A 377 6.58 -19.66 10.12
N PHE A 378 5.47 -18.96 10.34
CA PHE A 378 4.59 -19.12 11.48
C PHE A 378 3.41 -20.00 11.10
N GLU A 379 3.05 -20.98 11.93
CA GLU A 379 1.85 -21.82 11.76
C GLU A 379 1.04 -21.87 13.06
N ALA A 380 -0.17 -21.34 13.05
CA ALA A 380 -1.14 -21.54 14.10
C ALA A 380 -1.81 -22.90 13.92
N ALA A 381 -1.28 -23.94 14.54
CA ALA A 381 -1.96 -25.23 14.59
C ALA A 381 -3.23 -25.14 15.48
N SER A 382 -4.24 -25.97 15.21
CA SER A 382 -5.53 -25.98 15.91
C SER A 382 -5.46 -26.15 17.44
N ALA A 383 -4.30 -26.53 17.98
CA ALA A 383 -4.05 -26.68 19.40
C ALA A 383 -3.28 -25.49 20.03
N THR A 384 -2.96 -24.46 19.24
CA THR A 384 -2.27 -23.28 19.75
C THR A 384 -3.27 -22.15 20.10
N PRO A 385 -2.90 -21.20 20.96
CA PRO A 385 -3.79 -20.07 21.28
C PRO A 385 -4.07 -19.14 20.10
N TYR A 386 -3.30 -19.25 19.01
CA TYR A 386 -3.39 -18.39 17.83
C TYR A 386 -4.37 -18.89 16.77
N ALA A 387 -4.85 -20.14 16.87
CA ALA A 387 -5.83 -20.68 15.93
C ALA A 387 -7.14 -19.90 16.02
N GLY A 388 -7.69 -19.51 14.87
CA GLY A 388 -8.94 -18.75 14.78
C GLY A 388 -8.83 -17.28 15.20
N GLN A 389 -7.62 -16.72 15.35
CA GLN A 389 -7.39 -15.35 15.82
C GLN A 389 -7.05 -14.35 14.71
N GLY A 390 -6.94 -14.80 13.48
CA GLY A 390 -6.57 -13.95 12.33
C GLY A 390 -7.64 -12.94 11.91
N ALA A 391 -7.34 -12.16 10.89
CA ALA A 391 -8.28 -11.22 10.25
C ALA A 391 -8.19 -11.30 8.73
N CYS A 392 -9.13 -10.67 8.01
CA CYS A 392 -8.98 -10.39 6.58
C CYS A 392 -8.07 -9.18 6.30
N SER A 393 -7.24 -8.80 7.27
CA SER A 393 -6.25 -7.73 7.16
C SER A 393 -5.04 -8.06 7.99
N MET A 394 -3.90 -7.48 7.66
CA MET A 394 -2.65 -7.53 8.43
C MET A 394 -2.04 -6.15 8.51
N ALA A 395 -1.45 -5.82 9.65
CA ALA A 395 -0.67 -4.60 9.81
C ALA A 395 0.72 -4.93 10.37
N MET A 396 1.68 -4.07 10.04
CA MET A 396 3.06 -4.17 10.50
C MET A 396 3.37 -2.99 11.39
N ALA A 397 3.89 -3.22 12.59
CA ALA A 397 4.25 -2.18 13.53
C ALA A 397 5.39 -2.64 14.46
N ASP A 398 6.34 -1.77 14.76
CA ASP A 398 7.36 -1.99 15.79
C ASP A 398 6.71 -1.72 17.16
N VAL A 399 6.12 -2.76 17.77
CA VAL A 399 5.31 -2.61 18.99
C VAL A 399 6.12 -2.66 20.28
N ASP A 400 7.41 -2.96 20.21
CA ASP A 400 8.29 -3.03 21.39
C ASP A 400 9.56 -2.17 21.28
N GLY A 401 9.75 -1.48 20.16
CA GLY A 401 10.83 -0.52 19.97
C GLY A 401 12.18 -1.17 19.69
N ASP A 402 12.22 -2.40 19.21
CA ASP A 402 13.46 -3.13 18.95
C ASP A 402 14.04 -2.86 17.54
N GLY A 403 13.32 -2.14 16.68
CA GLY A 403 13.68 -1.82 15.30
C GLY A 403 13.30 -2.90 14.29
N ALA A 404 12.45 -3.84 14.65
CA ALA A 404 11.78 -4.75 13.73
C ALA A 404 10.27 -4.62 13.91
N GLN A 405 9.50 -4.89 12.89
CA GLN A 405 8.05 -4.80 12.97
C GLN A 405 7.45 -6.17 13.27
N GLU A 406 6.54 -6.20 14.23
CA GLU A 406 5.65 -7.32 14.51
C GLU A 406 4.50 -7.35 13.52
N ILE A 407 3.92 -8.54 13.38
CA ILE A 407 2.76 -8.79 12.54
C ILE A 407 1.50 -8.81 13.41
N ILE A 408 0.66 -7.80 13.25
CA ILE A 408 -0.67 -7.78 13.87
C ILE A 408 -1.64 -8.43 12.88
N HIS A 409 -2.12 -9.61 13.25
CA HIS A 409 -3.03 -10.39 12.42
C HIS A 409 -4.30 -10.72 13.20
N GLY A 410 -5.22 -9.79 13.21
CA GLY A 410 -6.47 -9.86 13.95
C GLY A 410 -6.26 -9.74 15.47
N SER A 411 -6.77 -10.71 16.22
CA SER A 411 -6.65 -10.81 17.67
C SER A 411 -5.29 -11.33 18.16
N ALA A 412 -4.30 -11.43 17.26
CA ALA A 412 -2.98 -11.97 17.55
C ALA A 412 -1.87 -11.06 17.07
N THR A 413 -0.83 -10.94 17.89
CA THR A 413 0.46 -10.35 17.52
C THR A 413 1.52 -11.46 17.41
N ILE A 414 2.23 -11.48 16.29
CA ILE A 414 3.31 -12.41 15.99
C ILE A 414 4.60 -11.60 15.95
N GLU A 415 5.65 -12.12 16.59
CA GLU A 415 6.98 -11.53 16.60
C GLU A 415 7.55 -11.41 15.19
N SER A 416 8.43 -10.45 15.01
CA SER A 416 9.15 -10.21 13.75
C SER A 416 9.97 -11.42 13.27
N ASP A 417 10.28 -12.39 14.14
CA ASP A 417 11.00 -13.63 13.82
C ASP A 417 10.09 -14.83 13.52
N GLY A 418 8.76 -14.61 13.47
CA GLY A 418 7.77 -15.65 13.21
C GLY A 418 7.37 -16.47 14.44
N THR A 419 7.71 -16.08 15.66
CA THR A 419 7.19 -16.70 16.88
C THR A 419 5.92 -15.99 17.36
N GLY A 420 5.05 -16.69 18.06
CA GLY A 420 3.81 -16.08 18.59
C GLY A 420 4.11 -15.22 19.82
N ARG A 421 3.64 -13.97 19.83
CA ARG A 421 3.82 -13.04 20.96
C ARG A 421 2.67 -13.10 21.94
N CYS A 422 1.49 -12.73 21.50
CA CYS A 422 0.29 -12.71 22.36
C CYS A 422 -1.00 -12.82 21.54
N THR A 423 -2.14 -12.99 22.23
CA THR A 423 -3.49 -12.96 21.64
C THR A 423 -4.54 -12.57 22.67
N THR A 424 -5.57 -11.83 22.24
CA THR A 424 -6.75 -11.56 23.08
C THR A 424 -7.64 -12.79 23.26
N GLY A 425 -7.59 -13.75 22.32
CA GLY A 425 -8.45 -14.92 22.32
C GLY A 425 -9.90 -14.65 21.90
N PHE A 426 -10.22 -13.47 21.35
CA PHE A 426 -11.58 -13.09 20.97
C PHE A 426 -11.99 -13.57 19.57
N GLY A 427 -11.03 -14.06 18.80
CA GLY A 427 -11.31 -14.69 17.52
C GLY A 427 -11.20 -13.75 16.34
N TYR A 428 -11.69 -14.23 15.22
CA TYR A 428 -11.55 -13.66 13.88
C TYR A 428 -12.37 -12.38 13.65
N GLY A 429 -11.84 -11.50 12.80
CA GLY A 429 -12.54 -10.32 12.27
C GLY A 429 -12.14 -9.99 10.82
N ASP A 430 -12.83 -9.03 10.22
CA ASP A 430 -12.55 -8.60 8.85
C ASP A 430 -11.67 -7.33 8.82
N ALA A 431 -12.05 -6.27 9.55
CA ALA A 431 -11.32 -5.01 9.66
C ALA A 431 -10.28 -5.05 10.78
N LEU A 432 -9.23 -4.24 10.65
CA LEU A 432 -8.14 -4.13 11.61
C LEU A 432 -7.50 -2.73 11.50
N HIS A 433 -7.41 -2.02 12.63
CA HIS A 433 -6.75 -0.71 12.69
C HIS A 433 -5.65 -0.76 13.74
N VAL A 434 -4.44 -0.37 13.38
CA VAL A 434 -3.25 -0.36 14.26
C VAL A 434 -2.60 1.01 14.19
N GLY A 435 -2.56 1.72 15.31
CA GLY A 435 -1.97 3.05 15.43
C GLY A 435 -1.88 3.48 16.88
N ASP A 436 -1.36 4.67 17.12
CA ASP A 436 -1.41 5.34 18.42
C ASP A 436 -2.83 5.92 18.64
N LEU A 437 -3.78 5.02 18.94
CA LEU A 437 -5.19 5.37 19.10
C LEU A 437 -5.48 6.01 20.45
N ILE A 438 -4.61 5.82 21.43
CA ILE A 438 -4.76 6.33 22.81
C ILE A 438 -3.50 7.11 23.20
N PRO A 439 -3.31 8.35 22.76
CA PRO A 439 -2.05 9.09 22.93
C PRO A 439 -1.63 9.34 24.38
N SER A 440 -2.55 9.15 25.33
CA SER A 440 -2.25 9.18 26.77
C SER A 440 -1.61 7.88 27.30
N ARG A 441 -1.53 6.83 26.48
CA ARG A 441 -0.99 5.50 26.79
C ARG A 441 0.27 5.28 25.96
N PRO A 442 1.38 4.78 26.51
CA PRO A 442 2.55 4.43 25.68
C PRO A 442 2.29 3.21 24.82
N GLY A 443 2.78 3.22 23.60
CA GLY A 443 2.68 2.12 22.65
C GLY A 443 1.60 2.33 21.61
N LEU A 444 1.25 1.28 20.90
CA LEU A 444 0.23 1.26 19.87
C LEU A 444 -0.96 0.42 20.30
N GLU A 445 -2.13 0.78 19.83
CA GLU A 445 -3.35 0.01 20.05
C GLU A 445 -3.87 -0.58 18.75
N VAL A 446 -4.66 -1.64 18.95
CA VAL A 446 -5.42 -2.31 17.90
C VAL A 446 -6.90 -2.11 18.17
N PHE A 447 -7.64 -1.60 17.19
CA PHE A 447 -9.10 -1.69 17.18
C PHE A 447 -9.51 -2.80 16.21
N MET A 448 -10.31 -3.75 16.72
CA MET A 448 -10.73 -4.90 15.95
C MET A 448 -12.22 -5.21 16.11
N PRO A 449 -13.03 -5.10 15.04
CA PRO A 449 -14.38 -5.68 14.98
C PRO A 449 -14.32 -7.20 14.81
N HIS A 450 -15.16 -7.95 15.56
CA HIS A 450 -15.18 -9.41 15.55
C HIS A 450 -16.37 -9.99 14.78
N THR A 451 -16.11 -11.07 14.04
CA THR A 451 -17.15 -11.88 13.40
C THR A 451 -17.50 -13.12 14.23
N ALA A 452 -16.77 -13.39 15.29
CA ALA A 452 -17.03 -14.50 16.21
C ALA A 452 -18.29 -14.26 17.03
N SER A 453 -19.17 -15.26 17.12
CA SER A 453 -20.43 -15.15 17.87
C SER A 453 -20.30 -15.41 19.38
N SER A 454 -19.11 -15.67 19.88
CA SER A 454 -18.85 -16.06 21.28
C SER A 454 -18.02 -15.04 22.08
N GLY A 455 -17.53 -13.98 21.43
CA GLY A 455 -16.74 -12.91 22.02
C GLY A 455 -17.44 -11.56 21.97
N PRO A 456 -16.76 -10.47 22.36
CA PRO A 456 -17.26 -9.11 22.16
C PRO A 456 -17.36 -8.80 20.65
N ILE A 457 -18.22 -7.85 20.28
CA ILE A 457 -18.35 -7.46 18.85
C ILE A 457 -17.19 -6.58 18.36
N TYR A 458 -16.44 -5.99 19.27
CA TYR A 458 -15.18 -5.31 19.03
C TYR A 458 -14.34 -5.29 20.31
N ASP A 459 -13.06 -5.06 20.16
CA ASP A 459 -12.19 -4.67 21.26
C ASP A 459 -11.16 -3.61 20.82
N VAL A 460 -10.60 -2.93 21.82
CA VAL A 460 -9.38 -2.13 21.72
C VAL A 460 -8.38 -2.80 22.65
N HIS A 461 -7.22 -3.16 22.15
CA HIS A 461 -6.17 -3.80 22.94
C HIS A 461 -4.79 -3.23 22.61
N ASP A 462 -3.88 -3.38 23.54
CA ASP A 462 -2.47 -3.04 23.38
C ASP A 462 -1.81 -3.98 22.36
N ALA A 463 -1.19 -3.43 21.33
CA ALA A 463 -0.61 -4.20 20.23
C ALA A 463 0.56 -5.10 20.66
N SER A 464 1.30 -4.70 21.71
CA SER A 464 2.48 -5.42 22.20
C SER A 464 2.14 -6.56 23.15
N THR A 465 1.11 -6.39 23.98
CA THR A 465 0.77 -7.31 25.08
C THR A 465 -0.55 -8.04 24.92
N CYS A 466 -1.38 -7.61 23.95
CA CYS A 466 -2.78 -8.01 23.77
C CYS A 466 -3.66 -7.76 25.02
N GLU A 467 -3.26 -6.88 25.94
CA GLU A 467 -4.07 -6.46 27.06
C GLU A 467 -5.29 -5.68 26.55
N VAL A 468 -6.48 -6.15 26.86
CA VAL A 468 -7.73 -5.51 26.44
C VAL A 468 -7.95 -4.24 27.23
N VAL A 469 -7.96 -3.10 26.55
CA VAL A 469 -8.23 -1.76 27.12
C VAL A 469 -9.74 -1.52 27.20
N ALA A 470 -10.45 -1.85 26.12
CA ALA A 470 -11.90 -1.71 26.03
C ALA A 470 -12.49 -2.81 25.17
N SER A 471 -13.75 -3.17 25.42
CA SER A 471 -14.46 -4.12 24.58
C SER A 471 -15.95 -3.85 24.52
N GLY A 472 -16.56 -4.20 23.41
CA GLY A 472 -18.00 -4.10 23.18
C GLY A 472 -18.80 -5.20 23.86
N PRO A 473 -20.12 -5.14 23.74
CA PRO A 473 -20.99 -6.19 24.29
C PRO A 473 -20.82 -7.51 23.52
N VAL A 474 -21.11 -8.62 24.21
CA VAL A 474 -21.26 -9.93 23.54
C VAL A 474 -22.65 -10.01 22.94
N LEU A 475 -22.74 -10.07 21.62
CA LEU A 475 -23.99 -10.13 20.88
C LEU A 475 -24.05 -11.42 20.04
N SER A 476 -25.25 -11.82 19.66
CA SER A 476 -25.45 -12.93 18.71
C SER A 476 -25.27 -12.50 17.25
N THR A 477 -24.86 -11.26 17.02
CA THR A 477 -24.61 -10.66 15.70
C THR A 477 -23.12 -10.41 15.54
N THR A 478 -22.65 -10.41 14.30
CA THR A 478 -21.25 -10.17 13.96
C THR A 478 -21.01 -8.71 13.59
N ALA A 479 -19.81 -8.20 13.85
CA ALA A 479 -19.31 -6.96 13.27
C ALA A 479 -18.24 -7.31 12.23
N ARG A 480 -18.33 -6.72 11.05
CA ARG A 480 -17.39 -7.00 9.95
C ARG A 480 -16.59 -5.77 9.55
N ARG A 481 -17.24 -4.62 9.55
CA ARG A 481 -16.64 -3.32 9.21
C ARG A 481 -16.46 -2.52 10.47
N GLY A 482 -15.51 -1.66 10.46
CA GLY A 482 -15.27 -0.69 11.49
C GLY A 482 -14.12 0.19 11.09
N VAL A 483 -14.03 1.35 11.70
CA VAL A 483 -12.92 2.30 11.57
C VAL A 483 -12.59 2.86 12.94
N ALA A 484 -11.34 3.29 13.10
CA ALA A 484 -10.86 3.96 14.30
C ALA A 484 -9.80 4.98 13.92
N ASP A 485 -10.00 6.22 14.31
CA ASP A 485 -9.00 7.30 14.32
C ASP A 485 -9.58 8.53 15.03
N ASP A 486 -8.77 9.57 15.25
CA ASP A 486 -9.25 10.86 15.74
C ASP A 486 -10.02 11.60 14.63
N VAL A 487 -11.34 11.50 14.67
CA VAL A 487 -12.23 12.12 13.68
C VAL A 487 -12.98 13.34 14.23
N SER A 488 -12.83 13.63 15.52
CA SER A 488 -13.59 14.68 16.18
C SER A 488 -12.74 15.46 17.21
N PRO A 489 -12.60 16.77 17.06
CA PRO A 489 -11.86 17.60 18.02
C PRO A 489 -12.55 17.73 19.40
N LEU A 490 -13.57 16.94 19.67
CA LEU A 490 -14.34 17.00 20.92
C LEU A 490 -13.87 15.98 21.97
N TYR A 491 -13.11 14.98 21.56
CA TYR A 491 -12.69 13.88 22.44
C TYR A 491 -11.17 13.66 22.32
N ASP A 492 -10.57 13.15 23.36
CA ASP A 492 -9.12 12.86 23.39
C ASP A 492 -8.85 11.47 22.79
N GLY A 493 -7.94 11.40 21.83
CA GLY A 493 -7.57 10.17 21.13
C GLY A 493 -8.63 9.71 20.13
N ALA A 494 -8.47 8.51 19.61
CA ALA A 494 -9.32 8.01 18.55
C ALA A 494 -10.77 7.75 18.97
N GLU A 495 -11.69 8.05 18.07
CA GLU A 495 -13.04 7.48 18.05
C GLU A 495 -13.03 6.21 17.21
N ALA A 496 -13.84 5.24 17.65
CA ALA A 496 -14.01 3.97 16.94
C ALA A 496 -15.49 3.59 16.82
N TRP A 497 -15.85 2.92 15.74
CA TRP A 497 -17.20 2.37 15.58
C TRP A 497 -17.24 1.21 14.61
N THR A 498 -18.25 0.38 14.79
CA THR A 498 -18.48 -0.79 13.94
C THR A 498 -19.97 -1.07 13.83
N THR A 499 -20.35 -1.95 12.93
CA THR A 499 -21.74 -2.45 12.88
C THR A 499 -22.15 -2.98 14.25
N ASN A 500 -23.26 -2.46 14.79
CA ASN A 500 -23.81 -2.81 16.10
C ASN A 500 -23.02 -2.32 17.34
N SER A 501 -22.06 -1.40 17.20
CA SER A 501 -21.42 -0.74 18.36
C SER A 501 -22.40 0.12 19.19
N GLY A 502 -23.56 0.45 18.62
CA GLY A 502 -24.55 1.31 19.24
C GLY A 502 -24.29 2.81 19.06
N GLY A 503 -23.31 3.16 18.24
CA GLY A 503 -22.82 4.50 17.96
C GLY A 503 -21.30 4.55 17.96
N VAL A 504 -20.74 5.74 18.17
CA VAL A 504 -19.30 6.01 18.20
C VAL A 504 -18.80 5.90 19.64
N ILE A 505 -17.68 5.22 19.84
CA ILE A 505 -17.01 5.05 21.14
C ILE A 505 -15.68 5.80 21.16
N SER A 506 -15.24 6.21 22.35
CA SER A 506 -13.85 6.61 22.57
C SER A 506 -12.97 5.37 22.71
N ALA A 507 -11.90 5.24 21.95
CA ALA A 507 -10.92 4.17 22.10
C ALA A 507 -10.24 4.23 23.49
N THR A 508 -10.02 5.44 24.01
CA THR A 508 -9.39 5.68 25.33
C THR A 508 -10.19 5.11 26.50
N THR A 509 -11.52 5.22 26.44
CA THR A 509 -12.36 4.87 27.60
C THR A 509 -13.31 3.70 27.34
N GLY A 510 -13.49 3.29 26.09
CA GLY A 510 -14.53 2.35 25.67
C GLY A 510 -15.96 2.88 25.83
N ALA A 511 -16.12 4.14 26.25
CA ALA A 511 -17.43 4.72 26.47
C ALA A 511 -18.07 5.17 25.16
N LEU A 512 -19.38 5.01 25.07
CA LEU A 512 -20.17 5.56 23.96
C LEU A 512 -20.16 7.09 24.07
N VAL A 513 -19.59 7.76 23.08
CA VAL A 513 -19.48 9.24 23.01
C VAL A 513 -20.56 9.86 22.14
N ASP A 514 -21.02 9.15 21.11
CA ASP A 514 -22.17 9.56 20.32
C ASP A 514 -23.07 8.37 19.99
N SER A 515 -24.24 8.31 20.60
CA SER A 515 -25.24 7.26 20.40
C SER A 515 -26.18 7.54 19.22
N THR A 516 -26.09 8.72 18.63
CA THR A 516 -26.99 9.16 17.55
C THR A 516 -26.30 9.14 16.20
N ALA A 517 -24.98 9.19 16.17
CA ALA A 517 -24.19 9.13 14.97
C ALA A 517 -24.13 7.68 14.43
N ASN A 518 -24.23 7.58 13.12
CA ASN A 518 -23.98 6.35 12.37
C ASN A 518 -23.18 6.72 11.12
N PRO A 519 -21.93 7.18 11.32
CA PRO A 519 -21.11 7.64 10.21
C PRO A 519 -20.70 6.44 9.32
N SER A 520 -20.22 6.74 8.12
CA SER A 520 -19.61 5.71 7.25
C SER A 520 -18.47 5.02 8.00
N MET A 521 -18.28 3.74 7.74
CA MET A 521 -17.20 2.92 8.29
C MET A 521 -16.41 2.23 7.17
N ASN A 522 -16.35 2.87 6.00
CA ASN A 522 -15.71 2.30 4.83
C ASN A 522 -14.23 2.69 4.77
N PHE A 523 -13.93 4.00 4.92
CA PHE A 523 -12.55 4.50 4.83
C PHE A 523 -12.36 5.85 5.55
N LEU A 524 -11.11 6.23 5.80
CA LEU A 524 -10.72 7.49 6.44
C LEU A 524 -9.57 8.14 5.66
N VAL A 525 -9.44 9.47 5.73
CA VAL A 525 -8.42 10.24 5.03
C VAL A 525 -8.02 11.49 5.82
N TYR A 526 -6.73 11.82 5.90
CA TYR A 526 -6.27 13.14 6.36
C TYR A 526 -6.41 14.14 5.22
N TRP A 527 -7.43 14.99 5.27
CA TRP A 527 -7.80 15.81 4.10
C TRP A 527 -7.62 17.31 4.29
N ASP A 528 -8.21 17.92 5.31
CA ASP A 528 -8.24 19.37 5.37
C ASP A 528 -7.09 20.00 6.18
N ALA A 529 -7.30 21.17 6.77
CA ALA A 529 -6.23 21.93 7.42
C ALA A 529 -6.03 21.58 8.89
N ASP A 530 -6.96 20.85 9.50
CA ASP A 530 -6.85 20.42 10.90
C ASP A 530 -6.26 19.01 11.03
N GLU A 531 -6.04 18.54 12.25
CA GLU A 531 -5.44 17.22 12.51
C GLU A 531 -6.48 16.09 12.60
N SER A 532 -7.78 16.40 12.59
CA SER A 532 -8.81 15.36 12.61
C SER A 532 -8.89 14.65 11.25
N ARG A 533 -9.13 13.35 11.28
CA ARG A 533 -9.25 12.54 10.07
C ARG A 533 -10.69 12.56 9.53
N GLU A 534 -10.87 12.73 8.25
CA GLU A 534 -12.16 12.78 7.58
C GLU A 534 -12.65 11.41 7.17
N LEU A 535 -13.98 11.32 6.95
CA LEU A 535 -14.65 10.12 6.43
C LEU A 535 -14.56 10.11 4.91
N GLU A 536 -14.02 9.03 4.36
CA GLU A 536 -14.08 8.75 2.93
C GLU A 536 -15.09 7.65 2.66
N ASP A 537 -16.08 7.91 1.81
CA ASP A 537 -17.12 6.95 1.44
C ASP A 537 -17.55 7.14 -0.01
N GLY A 538 -17.45 6.08 -0.79
CA GLY A 538 -17.78 6.14 -2.19
C GLY A 538 -16.82 7.03 -2.97
N THR A 539 -17.27 8.21 -3.38
CA THR A 539 -16.46 9.20 -4.08
C THR A 539 -16.55 10.57 -3.40
N SER A 540 -16.69 10.55 -2.08
CA SER A 540 -16.87 11.76 -1.26
C SER A 540 -15.98 11.72 -0.02
N VAL A 541 -15.50 12.89 0.37
CA VAL A 541 -14.82 13.15 1.64
C VAL A 541 -15.68 14.10 2.46
N THR A 542 -15.99 13.72 3.69
CA THR A 542 -16.83 14.50 4.60
C THR A 542 -16.22 14.56 6.00
N LYS A 543 -16.44 15.64 6.71
CA LYS A 543 -16.15 15.69 8.14
C LYS A 543 -17.12 14.78 8.93
N TYR A 544 -16.74 14.48 10.16
CA TYR A 544 -17.57 13.70 11.09
C TYR A 544 -18.99 14.30 11.27
N ASP A 545 -19.14 15.62 11.21
CA ASP A 545 -20.43 16.31 11.31
C ASP A 545 -21.26 16.28 10.00
N GLY A 546 -20.75 15.61 8.95
CA GLY A 546 -21.39 15.48 7.65
C GLY A 546 -21.11 16.64 6.69
N THR A 547 -20.25 17.60 7.05
CA THR A 547 -19.83 18.66 6.13
C THR A 547 -19.06 18.07 4.95
N LEU A 548 -19.56 18.28 3.73
CA LEU A 548 -18.92 17.81 2.49
C LEU A 548 -17.70 18.69 2.17
N LEU A 549 -16.53 18.05 2.04
CA LEU A 549 -15.26 18.72 1.68
C LEU A 549 -14.90 18.49 0.22
N GLN A 550 -15.02 17.27 -0.26
CA GLN A 550 -14.72 16.88 -1.64
C GLN A 550 -15.73 15.85 -2.16
N GLU A 551 -16.08 15.97 -3.44
CA GLU A 551 -16.88 14.97 -4.16
C GLU A 551 -16.41 14.86 -5.60
N CYS A 552 -16.46 13.64 -6.14
CA CYS A 552 -16.30 13.37 -7.57
C CYS A 552 -17.55 12.70 -8.13
N ALA A 553 -18.50 13.48 -8.64
CA ALA A 553 -19.74 12.95 -9.23
C ALA A 553 -19.54 12.11 -10.52
N GLU A 554 -18.39 12.26 -11.18
CA GLU A 554 -18.03 11.56 -12.41
C GLU A 554 -17.13 10.33 -12.15
N CYS A 555 -16.84 10.05 -10.87
CA CYS A 555 -16.05 8.92 -10.45
C CYS A 555 -16.91 7.75 -9.97
N ALA A 556 -16.27 6.64 -9.71
CA ALA A 556 -16.84 5.47 -9.09
C ALA A 556 -15.86 4.88 -8.07
N SER A 557 -16.42 4.37 -6.98
CA SER A 557 -15.68 3.61 -5.98
C SER A 557 -15.51 2.14 -6.38
N ASN A 558 -14.71 1.41 -5.63
CA ASN A 558 -14.41 0.00 -5.82
C ASN A 558 -15.10 -0.88 -4.78
N ASN A 559 -14.96 -2.18 -4.92
CA ASN A 559 -15.34 -3.21 -3.94
C ASN A 559 -16.82 -3.18 -3.49
N GLY A 560 -17.71 -2.74 -4.38
CA GLY A 560 -19.16 -2.79 -4.18
C GLY A 560 -19.61 -1.98 -2.96
N SER A 561 -20.21 -2.63 -1.98
CA SER A 561 -20.73 -1.95 -0.78
C SER A 561 -19.65 -1.54 0.22
N LYS A 562 -18.37 -1.92 0.02
CA LYS A 562 -17.25 -1.35 0.78
C LYS A 562 -16.93 0.07 0.32
N ALA A 563 -17.23 0.37 -0.93
CA ALA A 563 -17.16 1.71 -1.53
C ALA A 563 -15.79 2.39 -1.35
N THR A 564 -14.71 1.61 -1.52
CA THR A 564 -13.32 2.06 -1.29
C THR A 564 -12.77 2.85 -2.48
N PRO A 565 -11.75 3.70 -2.27
CA PRO A 565 -10.98 4.30 -3.36
C PRO A 565 -10.19 3.25 -4.15
N VAL A 566 -9.40 3.69 -5.12
CA VAL A 566 -8.33 2.89 -5.73
C VAL A 566 -7.13 2.81 -4.78
N LEU A 567 -6.82 3.93 -4.15
CA LEU A 567 -5.76 4.09 -3.13
C LEU A 567 -5.95 5.44 -2.43
N THR A 568 -5.63 5.50 -1.15
CA THR A 568 -5.52 6.75 -0.37
C THR A 568 -4.18 6.76 0.37
N ALA A 569 -3.34 7.75 0.07
CA ALA A 569 -2.01 7.90 0.67
C ALA A 569 -1.45 9.31 0.49
N ASP A 570 -0.46 9.68 1.31
CA ASP A 570 0.33 10.91 1.19
C ASP A 570 1.29 10.82 -0.03
N LEU A 571 0.73 10.98 -1.24
CA LEU A 571 1.47 10.78 -2.50
C LEU A 571 2.35 11.99 -2.88
N PHE A 572 1.93 13.21 -2.51
CA PHE A 572 2.64 14.46 -2.83
C PHE A 572 3.29 15.12 -1.62
N GLY A 573 3.03 14.58 -0.43
CA GLY A 573 3.90 14.73 0.72
C GLY A 573 3.76 16.00 1.54
N ASP A 574 2.64 16.68 1.53
CA ASP A 574 2.37 17.74 2.51
C ASP A 574 1.76 17.18 3.82
N TRP A 575 1.91 15.87 4.07
CA TRP A 575 1.38 14.96 5.10
C TRP A 575 -0.10 14.62 4.95
N ARG A 576 -0.87 15.43 4.23
CA ARG A 576 -2.25 15.09 3.92
C ARG A 576 -2.31 14.11 2.76
N GLU A 577 -3.34 13.28 2.79
CA GLU A 577 -3.45 12.18 1.85
C GLU A 577 -4.13 12.60 0.55
N GLU A 578 -3.65 12.08 -0.56
CA GLU A 578 -4.35 12.12 -1.83
C GLU A 578 -5.29 10.93 -1.94
N VAL A 579 -6.42 11.15 -2.62
CA VAL A 579 -7.39 10.10 -2.92
C VAL A 579 -7.41 9.82 -4.41
N ILE A 580 -7.24 8.56 -4.78
CA ILE A 580 -7.33 8.11 -6.16
C ILE A 580 -8.69 7.46 -6.41
N TRP A 581 -9.52 8.11 -7.22
CA TRP A 581 -10.76 7.52 -7.72
C TRP A 581 -10.69 7.25 -9.24
N ARG A 582 -11.33 6.17 -9.68
CA ARG A 582 -11.50 5.91 -11.12
C ARG A 582 -12.65 6.73 -11.70
N GLU A 583 -12.52 7.20 -12.93
CA GLU A 583 -13.66 7.76 -13.65
C GLU A 583 -14.71 6.69 -13.95
N THR A 584 -15.99 7.06 -13.91
CA THR A 584 -17.07 6.21 -14.41
C THR A 584 -16.78 5.83 -15.88
N GLY A 585 -16.70 4.53 -16.18
CA GLY A 585 -16.31 4.03 -17.50
C GLY A 585 -14.80 3.80 -17.68
N ASN A 586 -14.00 3.95 -16.60
CA ASN A 586 -12.60 3.52 -16.51
C ASN A 586 -11.63 4.21 -17.49
N ALA A 587 -11.98 5.39 -18.01
CA ALA A 587 -11.11 6.08 -18.98
C ALA A 587 -9.89 6.75 -18.35
N ALA A 588 -9.92 7.02 -17.06
CA ALA A 588 -8.80 7.60 -16.31
C ALA A 588 -8.95 7.36 -14.80
N LEU A 589 -7.83 7.55 -14.09
CA LEU A 589 -7.81 7.85 -12.66
C LEU A 589 -7.81 9.36 -12.45
N ARG A 590 -8.34 9.79 -11.31
CA ARG A 590 -8.19 11.15 -10.79
C ARG A 590 -7.56 11.08 -9.42
N ILE A 591 -6.40 11.69 -9.27
CA ILE A 591 -5.70 11.85 -7.99
C ILE A 591 -6.10 13.21 -7.46
N TYR A 592 -6.98 13.23 -6.48
CA TYR A 592 -7.40 14.45 -5.81
C TYR A 592 -6.44 14.81 -4.70
N THR A 593 -6.09 16.09 -4.59
CA THR A 593 -5.32 16.67 -3.50
C THR A 593 -6.12 17.78 -2.83
N THR A 594 -5.90 17.99 -1.55
CA THR A 594 -6.43 19.16 -0.84
C THR A 594 -5.73 20.45 -1.27
N THR A 595 -6.40 21.57 -1.07
CA THR A 595 -5.83 22.91 -1.30
C THR A 595 -6.01 23.83 -0.10
N ASP A 596 -6.37 23.27 1.04
CA ASP A 596 -6.56 23.99 2.27
C ASP A 596 -5.19 24.33 2.89
N ILE A 597 -5.03 25.56 3.35
CA ILE A 597 -3.78 26.02 3.94
C ILE A 597 -3.74 25.58 5.40
N THR A 598 -2.71 24.83 5.77
CA THR A 598 -2.43 24.46 7.16
C THR A 598 -1.11 25.03 7.64
N THR A 599 -1.01 25.31 8.92
CA THR A 599 0.24 25.65 9.61
C THR A 599 0.85 24.44 10.33
N ARG A 600 0.18 23.29 10.32
CA ARG A 600 0.77 22.05 10.79
C ARG A 600 1.85 21.58 9.80
N ARG A 601 3.06 21.36 10.30
CA ARG A 601 4.19 20.88 9.50
C ARG A 601 4.64 19.52 10.01
N LEU A 602 4.42 18.49 9.22
CA LEU A 602 4.91 17.13 9.45
C LEU A 602 5.82 16.71 8.30
N PHE A 603 6.64 15.70 8.51
CA PHE A 603 7.30 15.01 7.41
C PHE A 603 6.28 14.16 6.63
N THR A 604 6.60 13.81 5.39
CA THR A 604 5.74 12.93 4.59
C THR A 604 5.48 11.62 5.32
N LEU A 605 4.22 11.23 5.43
CA LEU A 605 3.82 9.97 6.06
C LEU A 605 4.42 8.75 5.33
N MET A 606 4.77 8.90 4.06
CA MET A 606 5.49 7.88 3.29
C MET A 606 6.92 7.62 3.81
N HIS A 607 7.45 8.47 4.70
CA HIS A 607 8.69 8.24 5.47
C HIS A 607 8.45 7.78 6.91
N ASP A 608 7.20 7.45 7.27
CA ASP A 608 6.88 6.66 8.45
C ASP A 608 6.87 5.17 8.07
N PRO A 609 7.72 4.32 8.67
CA PRO A 609 7.82 2.91 8.27
C PRO A 609 6.53 2.12 8.43
N GLN A 610 5.71 2.40 9.45
CA GLN A 610 4.44 1.74 9.64
C GLN A 610 3.42 2.16 8.57
N TYR A 611 3.24 3.47 8.39
CA TYR A 611 2.32 4.01 7.41
C TYR A 611 2.64 3.49 5.99
N ARG A 612 3.91 3.55 5.58
CA ARG A 612 4.32 3.11 4.24
C ARG A 612 4.08 1.61 4.01
N MET A 613 4.27 0.76 5.03
CA MET A 613 3.95 -0.66 4.92
C MET A 613 2.44 -0.88 4.80
N GLN A 614 1.62 -0.13 5.55
CA GLN A 614 0.17 -0.21 5.43
C GLN A 614 -0.32 0.29 4.06
N VAL A 615 0.26 1.35 3.48
CA VAL A 615 -0.02 1.78 2.11
C VAL A 615 0.28 0.67 1.10
N SER A 616 1.38 -0.07 1.25
CA SER A 616 1.71 -1.19 0.36
C SER A 616 0.68 -2.32 0.42
N ALA A 617 -0.01 -2.46 1.55
CA ALA A 617 -0.97 -3.51 1.85
C ALA A 617 -2.43 -3.02 1.90
N GLU A 618 -2.71 -1.76 1.58
CA GLU A 618 -4.05 -1.15 1.70
C GLU A 618 -5.14 -2.00 1.03
N GLN A 619 -4.83 -2.57 -0.13
CA GLN A 619 -5.75 -3.41 -0.89
C GLN A 619 -5.84 -4.86 -0.37
N THR A 620 -5.09 -5.22 0.67
CA THR A 620 -5.04 -6.60 1.17
C THR A 620 -6.34 -7.00 1.86
N GLY A 621 -6.98 -8.03 1.32
CA GLY A 621 -8.20 -8.64 1.85
C GLY A 621 -9.36 -7.64 2.01
N PHE A 622 -9.38 -6.93 3.11
CA PHE A 622 -10.42 -5.94 3.43
C PHE A 622 -9.77 -4.55 3.45
N ASN A 623 -9.78 -3.81 2.33
CA ASN A 623 -9.15 -2.49 2.23
C ASN A 623 -9.34 -1.65 3.50
N GLN A 624 -8.25 -1.18 4.09
CA GLN A 624 -8.22 -0.37 5.31
C GLN A 624 -7.37 0.87 5.12
N PRO A 625 -7.73 2.03 5.73
CA PRO A 625 -6.89 3.22 5.69
C PRO A 625 -5.56 2.96 6.41
N PRO A 626 -4.44 3.48 5.88
CA PRO A 626 -3.15 3.36 6.55
C PRO A 626 -3.09 4.25 7.79
N HIS A 627 -2.39 3.80 8.84
CA HIS A 627 -2.16 4.54 10.08
C HIS A 627 -0.66 4.80 10.29
N PRO A 628 -0.26 6.02 10.68
CA PRO A 628 1.10 6.30 11.09
C PRO A 628 1.45 5.65 12.44
N SER A 629 2.76 5.57 12.73
CA SER A 629 3.27 5.04 14.01
C SER A 629 3.12 6.01 15.18
N PHE A 630 2.51 7.16 14.97
CA PHE A 630 2.29 8.21 15.96
C PHE A 630 0.89 8.82 15.79
N HIS A 631 0.37 9.37 16.87
CA HIS A 631 -0.95 10.01 16.85
C HIS A 631 -0.95 11.29 16.00
N ILE A 632 -1.91 11.40 15.09
CA ILE A 632 -2.30 12.65 14.44
C ILE A 632 -3.74 12.93 14.86
N GLY A 633 -3.97 14.03 15.59
CA GLY A 633 -5.28 14.36 16.12
C GLY A 633 -5.22 15.44 17.17
N LEU A 634 -6.31 15.60 17.91
CA LEU A 634 -6.45 16.62 18.94
C LEU A 634 -5.33 16.51 19.98
N GLY A 635 -4.58 17.60 20.13
CA GLY A 635 -3.54 17.70 21.14
C GLY A 635 -2.27 16.89 20.86
N MET A 636 -2.08 16.46 19.60
CA MET A 636 -0.89 15.72 19.20
C MET A 636 0.41 16.44 19.61
N ALA A 637 1.38 15.66 20.07
CA ALA A 637 2.75 16.12 20.22
C ALA A 637 3.47 16.11 18.86
N ASP A 638 4.59 16.80 18.77
CA ASP A 638 5.46 16.65 17.60
C ASP A 638 5.95 15.17 17.55
N PRO A 639 5.83 14.47 16.41
CA PRO A 639 6.24 13.08 16.31
C PRO A 639 7.75 12.91 16.52
N PRO A 640 8.22 11.73 16.88
CA PRO A 640 9.65 11.45 16.91
C PRO A 640 10.25 11.58 15.50
N LYS A 641 11.54 11.91 15.44
CA LYS A 641 12.27 11.85 14.17
C LYS A 641 12.32 10.40 13.70
N PRO A 642 11.88 10.09 12.47
CA PRO A 642 11.92 8.71 11.98
C PRO A 642 13.37 8.22 11.82
N ASP A 643 13.63 6.99 12.27
CA ASP A 643 14.94 6.34 12.18
C ASP A 643 15.11 5.66 10.81
N ILE A 644 15.23 6.48 9.78
CA ILE A 644 15.23 6.03 8.38
C ILE A 644 16.53 6.34 7.65
N ARG A 645 16.83 5.53 6.66
CA ARG A 645 17.77 5.84 5.58
C ARG A 645 17.03 5.73 4.24
N VAL A 646 17.35 6.58 3.31
CA VAL A 646 16.81 6.57 1.95
C VAL A 646 17.88 6.16 0.95
N LYS A 647 17.47 5.58 -0.16
CA LYS A 647 18.40 5.10 -1.18
C LYS A 647 17.89 5.42 -2.58
#